data_1dda20316613783c5ae5197cdfd4e70e
#
_entry.id   1dda20316613783c5ae5197cdfd4e70e
#
_cell.length_a   1.000
_cell.length_b   1.000
_cell.length_c   1.000
_cell.angle_alpha   90.00
_cell.angle_beta   90.00
_cell.angle_gamma   90.00
#
_symmetry.space_group_name_H-M   'P 1'
#
loop_
_entity.id
_entity.type
_entity.pdbx_description
1 polymer ?
#
loop_
_entity_poly.entity_id
_entity_poly.type
_entity_poly.pdbx_seq_one_letter_code
_entity_poly.pdbx_strand_id
1 'polypeptide(L)'
;MSDLAREITPVNIEEELKSSYLDYAMSVIVGRALPDVRDGLKPVHRRVLYAMNVLGNDWNKAYKKSARVVGDVIGKYHPHGDTAVYDTIVRMAQPFSLRYMLVDGQGNFGSVDGDSAAAMRYTEIRMSKIAHELMADLEKDTVDFVDNYDGTEKIPDVMPTKIPNLLVNGSSGIAVGMATNIPPHNITEVINGCLAYIEDENISVEGLMEHIPGPDFPTAAIINGRRGIEEAYRTGRGKIYIRARAEVEADAKTGRETIIVHEIPYQVNKARLIEKIAELVKEKRVEGISALRDESDKDGMRIVIEIKRDAVGEVVLNNLYSQTQLQTSFGINMVALHHGQPKIMNLKDILSAFVRHRREVVTRRTIFELRKARDRAHILEALAVALANIDPIIELIRRAPTPAEAKAGLVARSWELGNVSAMLERAGGDAARPEWLEPEFGIRDGQYYLTEQQAQAILDLRLQKLTGLEHEKLLDEYKELLEQIAELLHILGSAERLMEVIREELEAMRDQFGDNRRTEITANTADINIEDLINQEDVVVTLSHQGYVKYQPLTDYEAQRRGGKSKSAARIKEEDFIDRLLVANTHDTILLFSSRGRLYWMKVYQLPEASRGARGRPIVNLLPLEADERITAILPVREYAEGINVFMATASGTVKKTALTDFSRPRSAGIIAVNLNEGDELIGVDLTDGSNEAMLFSAAGKVVRFKEDAVRTMGRTATGVRGIKLAGDDKVVSLIIPRGEGSILTVTQNGYGKRTAADEYPTKSRATQGVISIKVTERNGSVVGAVQVEDTDQIMMITDAGTLVRTRVSEVSVVGRNTQGVILIRTAEDENVVGLQRVAEPVDEEELDTIDGTVAEGDDDIAPEAESDDDVADDADE
;
A
#
# COMPACT_ATOMS: atom_id res chain seq x y z
N MET A 1 -8.43 16.53 58.76
CA MET A 1 -7.25 15.66 58.53
C MET A 1 -7.75 14.24 58.25
N SER A 2 -7.63 13.93 57.04
CA SER A 2 -7.29 12.68 56.42
C SER A 2 -8.21 11.49 56.68
N ASP A 3 -9.11 11.30 55.75
CA ASP A 3 -9.52 9.95 55.37
C ASP A 3 -8.34 9.32 54.61
N LEU A 4 -7.44 8.74 55.37
CA LEU A 4 -6.52 7.74 54.85
C LEU A 4 -7.37 6.56 54.39
N ALA A 5 -7.15 6.15 53.14
CA ALA A 5 -7.80 5.00 52.56
C ALA A 5 -7.78 3.82 53.55
N ARG A 6 -8.97 3.31 53.92
CA ARG A 6 -9.12 2.24 54.90
C ARG A 6 -8.65 0.88 54.42
N GLU A 7 -8.39 0.76 53.12
CA GLU A 7 -7.97 -0.50 52.50
C GLU A 7 -6.96 -0.23 51.39
N ILE A 8 -5.80 -0.84 51.48
CA ILE A 8 -4.78 -0.80 50.42
C ILE A 8 -4.87 -2.15 49.72
N THR A 9 -5.43 -2.17 48.53
CA THR A 9 -5.44 -3.35 47.66
C THR A 9 -4.17 -3.36 46.82
N PRO A 10 -3.33 -4.39 46.92
CA PRO A 10 -2.15 -4.51 46.04
C PRO A 10 -2.61 -4.77 44.63
N VAL A 11 -2.22 -3.92 43.71
CA VAL A 11 -2.49 -4.07 42.27
C VAL A 11 -1.21 -4.45 41.59
N ASN A 12 -1.24 -5.54 40.82
CA ASN A 12 -0.14 -5.92 39.96
C ASN A 12 -0.05 -4.97 38.77
N ILE A 13 1.04 -4.22 38.68
CA ILE A 13 1.24 -3.21 37.64
C ILE A 13 1.20 -3.81 36.23
N GLU A 14 1.66 -5.06 36.05
CA GLU A 14 1.60 -5.71 34.72
C GLU A 14 0.18 -6.06 34.31
N GLU A 15 -0.64 -6.52 35.23
CA GLU A 15 -2.06 -6.84 34.99
C GLU A 15 -2.85 -5.57 34.71
N GLU A 16 -2.63 -4.53 35.51
CA GLU A 16 -3.28 -3.23 35.34
C GLU A 16 -2.89 -2.58 34.02
N LEU A 17 -1.61 -2.60 33.64
CA LEU A 17 -1.16 -2.10 32.34
C LEU A 17 -1.76 -2.87 31.18
N LYS A 18 -1.85 -4.20 31.28
CA LYS A 18 -2.47 -5.04 30.23
C LYS A 18 -3.96 -4.72 30.09
N SER A 19 -4.69 -4.64 31.20
CA SER A 19 -6.12 -4.33 31.21
C SER A 19 -6.37 -2.93 30.65
N SER A 20 -5.70 -1.91 31.20
CA SER A 20 -5.86 -0.51 30.77
C SER A 20 -5.46 -0.29 29.33
N TYR A 21 -4.39 -0.96 28.84
CA TYR A 21 -3.99 -0.87 27.43
C TYR A 21 -4.99 -1.56 26.50
N LEU A 22 -5.54 -2.70 26.92
CA LEU A 22 -6.55 -3.40 26.16
C LEU A 22 -7.84 -2.57 26.06
N ASP A 23 -8.29 -1.99 27.17
CA ASP A 23 -9.47 -1.13 27.22
C ASP A 23 -9.28 0.12 26.34
N TYR A 24 -8.11 0.74 26.40
CA TYR A 24 -7.75 1.86 25.52
C TYR A 24 -7.73 1.43 24.05
N ALA A 25 -7.10 0.31 23.75
CA ALA A 25 -7.02 -0.21 22.38
C ALA A 25 -8.43 -0.50 21.83
N MET A 26 -9.29 -1.16 22.61
CA MET A 26 -10.67 -1.42 22.22
C MET A 26 -11.47 -0.14 22.03
N SER A 27 -11.33 0.85 22.92
CA SER A 27 -11.96 2.15 22.79
C SER A 27 -11.54 2.87 21.50
N VAL A 28 -10.26 2.83 21.13
CA VAL A 28 -9.76 3.44 19.89
C VAL A 28 -10.21 2.66 18.66
N ILE A 29 -10.18 1.33 18.68
CA ILE A 29 -10.55 0.48 17.54
C ILE A 29 -12.04 0.62 17.24
N VAL A 30 -12.90 0.36 18.23
CA VAL A 30 -14.36 0.29 18.06
C VAL A 30 -15.00 1.67 18.17
N GLY A 31 -14.55 2.49 19.10
CA GLY A 31 -15.18 3.77 19.45
C GLY A 31 -14.68 4.99 18.66
N ARG A 32 -13.63 4.85 17.82
CA ARG A 32 -13.02 6.05 17.19
C ARG A 32 -12.56 5.85 15.75
N ALA A 33 -11.69 4.86 15.49
CA ALA A 33 -10.87 4.85 14.28
C ALA A 33 -11.49 4.11 13.10
N LEU A 34 -12.24 3.03 13.37
CA LEU A 34 -12.76 2.16 12.33
C LEU A 34 -14.23 2.46 12.00
N PRO A 35 -14.62 2.39 10.72
CA PRO A 35 -16.01 2.50 10.31
C PRO A 35 -16.77 1.20 10.54
N ASP A 36 -18.07 1.28 10.77
CA ASP A 36 -18.96 0.12 10.70
C ASP A 36 -19.19 -0.27 9.23
N VAL A 37 -19.16 -1.56 8.93
CA VAL A 37 -19.32 -2.06 7.54
C VAL A 37 -20.70 -1.75 6.98
N ARG A 38 -21.73 -1.64 7.85
CA ARG A 38 -23.13 -1.46 7.47
C ARG A 38 -23.40 -0.05 6.91
N ASP A 39 -22.90 0.99 7.59
CA ASP A 39 -23.17 2.39 7.22
C ASP A 39 -21.91 3.16 6.78
N GLY A 40 -20.71 2.58 6.90
CA GLY A 40 -19.46 3.20 6.50
C GLY A 40 -19.04 4.41 7.34
N LEU A 41 -19.68 4.64 8.48
CA LEU A 41 -19.44 5.80 9.32
C LEU A 41 -18.61 5.43 10.55
N LYS A 42 -17.71 6.31 10.92
CA LYS A 42 -17.11 6.30 12.26
C LYS A 42 -18.08 6.90 13.28
N PRO A 43 -17.95 6.61 14.56
CA PRO A 43 -18.85 7.15 15.59
C PRO A 43 -19.02 8.67 15.55
N VAL A 44 -17.94 9.43 15.32
CA VAL A 44 -18.02 10.90 15.23
C VAL A 44 -18.87 11.38 14.07
N HIS A 45 -18.72 10.77 12.87
CA HIS A 45 -19.52 11.11 11.69
C HIS A 45 -21.01 10.83 11.95
N ARG A 46 -21.31 9.66 12.51
CA ARG A 46 -22.68 9.25 12.83
C ARG A 46 -23.33 10.19 13.82
N ARG A 47 -22.61 10.59 14.87
CA ARG A 47 -23.10 11.52 15.89
C ARG A 47 -23.32 12.93 15.34
N VAL A 48 -22.45 13.42 14.47
CA VAL A 48 -22.62 14.71 13.80
C VAL A 48 -23.88 14.72 12.94
N LEU A 49 -24.05 13.70 12.07
CA LEU A 49 -25.22 13.62 11.19
C LEU A 49 -26.51 13.46 12.00
N TYR A 50 -26.50 12.66 13.07
CA TYR A 50 -27.63 12.52 13.98
C TYR A 50 -27.98 13.83 14.68
N ALA A 51 -27.01 14.58 15.18
CA ALA A 51 -27.24 15.90 15.76
C ALA A 51 -27.86 16.87 14.76
N MET A 52 -27.39 16.88 13.52
CA MET A 52 -27.98 17.71 12.47
C MET A 52 -29.44 17.32 12.18
N ASN A 53 -29.76 16.04 12.19
CA ASN A 53 -31.11 15.53 12.02
C ASN A 53 -32.04 15.97 13.16
N VAL A 54 -31.60 15.82 14.41
CA VAL A 54 -32.37 16.27 15.60
C VAL A 54 -32.60 17.78 15.60
N LEU A 55 -31.62 18.55 15.15
CA LEU A 55 -31.72 20.01 14.97
C LEU A 55 -32.64 20.43 13.81
N GLY A 56 -33.13 19.49 13.01
CA GLY A 56 -33.87 19.79 11.77
C GLY A 56 -33.02 20.56 10.74
N ASN A 57 -31.71 20.28 10.72
CA ASN A 57 -30.76 20.92 9.81
C ASN A 57 -30.61 20.12 8.50
N ASP A 58 -31.75 19.92 7.83
CA ASP A 58 -31.85 19.09 6.63
C ASP A 58 -31.50 19.84 5.33
N TRP A 59 -31.28 19.11 4.24
CA TRP A 59 -30.87 19.63 2.92
C TRP A 59 -31.80 20.71 2.35
N ASN A 60 -33.09 20.69 2.68
CA ASN A 60 -34.12 21.64 2.22
C ASN A 60 -34.42 22.75 3.24
N LYS A 61 -33.63 22.85 4.30
CA LYS A 61 -33.76 23.86 5.37
C LYS A 61 -32.66 24.89 5.27
N ALA A 62 -32.83 25.98 6.00
CA ALA A 62 -31.81 27.02 6.10
C ALA A 62 -30.52 26.49 6.73
N TYR A 63 -29.40 27.02 6.28
CA TYR A 63 -28.10 26.75 6.91
C TYR A 63 -28.07 27.16 8.37
N LYS A 64 -27.33 26.44 9.19
CA LYS A 64 -27.04 26.76 10.58
C LYS A 64 -25.54 27.01 10.76
N LYS A 65 -25.18 27.88 11.71
CA LYS A 65 -23.78 28.10 12.06
C LYS A 65 -23.11 26.79 12.48
N SER A 66 -21.93 26.51 11.95
CA SER A 66 -21.15 25.30 12.31
C SER A 66 -20.94 25.20 13.82
N ALA A 67 -20.67 26.33 14.49
CA ALA A 67 -20.50 26.38 15.94
C ALA A 67 -21.73 25.87 16.69
N ARG A 68 -22.93 26.09 16.16
CA ARG A 68 -24.18 25.58 16.79
C ARG A 68 -24.21 24.06 16.77
N VAL A 69 -23.95 23.47 15.60
CA VAL A 69 -23.94 22.01 15.45
C VAL A 69 -22.83 21.38 16.29
N VAL A 70 -21.63 21.95 16.26
CA VAL A 70 -20.49 21.47 17.07
C VAL A 70 -20.86 21.50 18.56
N GLY A 71 -21.48 22.56 19.04
CA GLY A 71 -21.91 22.69 20.43
C GLY A 71 -22.91 21.59 20.86
N ASP A 72 -23.91 21.32 20.04
CA ASP A 72 -24.88 20.26 20.32
C ASP A 72 -24.24 18.86 20.28
N VAL A 73 -23.32 18.62 19.34
CA VAL A 73 -22.59 17.34 19.26
C VAL A 73 -21.78 17.06 20.51
N ILE A 74 -20.99 18.04 20.94
CA ILE A 74 -20.12 17.89 22.13
C ILE A 74 -20.95 17.78 23.39
N GLY A 75 -21.97 18.60 23.50
CA GLY A 75 -22.79 18.63 24.73
C GLY A 75 -23.64 17.41 24.94
N LYS A 76 -24.07 16.73 23.87
CA LYS A 76 -25.05 15.66 23.97
C LYS A 76 -24.52 14.28 23.53
N TYR A 77 -23.65 14.20 22.57
CA TYR A 77 -23.36 12.93 21.90
C TYR A 77 -21.89 12.53 21.90
N HIS A 78 -20.96 13.49 21.87
CA HIS A 78 -19.53 13.22 21.64
C HIS A 78 -18.63 14.10 22.52
N PRO A 79 -18.29 13.68 23.76
CA PRO A 79 -17.57 14.49 24.75
C PRO A 79 -16.07 14.58 24.45
N HIS A 80 -15.72 15.14 23.29
CA HIS A 80 -14.34 15.34 22.82
C HIS A 80 -14.15 16.79 22.36
N GLY A 81 -12.91 17.16 21.98
CA GLY A 81 -12.58 18.54 21.60
C GLY A 81 -13.40 19.06 20.40
N ASP A 82 -13.79 20.32 20.49
CA ASP A 82 -14.58 21.04 19.46
C ASP A 82 -13.86 21.06 18.11
N THR A 83 -12.55 21.23 18.10
CA THR A 83 -11.73 21.23 16.89
C THR A 83 -11.85 19.91 16.15
N ALA A 84 -11.80 18.76 16.85
CA ALA A 84 -11.91 17.46 16.22
C ALA A 84 -13.28 17.24 15.56
N VAL A 85 -14.35 17.70 16.21
CA VAL A 85 -15.71 17.64 15.66
C VAL A 85 -15.85 18.55 14.46
N TYR A 86 -15.34 19.79 14.56
CA TYR A 86 -15.39 20.75 13.47
C TYR A 86 -14.57 20.27 12.25
N ASP A 87 -13.37 19.75 12.45
CA ASP A 87 -12.53 19.20 11.37
C ASP A 87 -13.22 18.03 10.67
N THR A 88 -13.97 17.22 11.41
CA THR A 88 -14.78 16.15 10.83
C THR A 88 -15.88 16.70 9.93
N ILE A 89 -16.59 17.74 10.38
CA ILE A 89 -17.61 18.45 9.59
C ILE A 89 -16.99 19.05 8.34
N VAL A 90 -15.85 19.71 8.48
CA VAL A 90 -15.13 20.31 7.36
C VAL A 90 -14.80 19.29 6.29
N ARG A 91 -14.27 18.13 6.68
CA ARG A 91 -13.95 17.06 5.73
C ARG A 91 -15.19 16.52 5.01
N MET A 92 -16.32 16.42 5.70
CA MET A 92 -17.58 15.99 5.08
C MET A 92 -18.16 17.03 4.10
N ALA A 93 -17.71 18.29 4.18
CA ALA A 93 -18.13 19.37 3.29
C ALA A 93 -17.13 19.67 2.15
N GLN A 94 -15.96 19.04 2.14
CA GLN A 94 -14.91 19.29 1.14
C GLN A 94 -15.10 18.40 -0.10
N PRO A 95 -15.26 18.99 -1.30
CA PRO A 95 -15.48 18.23 -2.53
C PRO A 95 -14.24 17.45 -3.01
N PHE A 96 -13.06 17.77 -2.48
CA PHE A 96 -11.80 17.08 -2.75
C PHE A 96 -11.47 16.01 -1.70
N SER A 97 -12.25 15.93 -0.60
CA SER A 97 -12.04 14.93 0.47
C SER A 97 -13.00 13.76 0.38
N LEU A 98 -14.29 14.02 0.08
CA LEU A 98 -15.30 12.98 -0.11
C LEU A 98 -15.76 12.95 -1.56
N ARG A 99 -15.97 11.74 -2.08
CA ARG A 99 -16.52 11.56 -3.43
C ARG A 99 -17.97 12.05 -3.52
N TYR A 100 -18.74 11.85 -2.47
CA TYR A 100 -20.11 12.37 -2.28
C TYR A 100 -20.20 13.03 -0.91
N MET A 101 -20.28 14.34 -0.90
CA MET A 101 -20.29 15.13 0.34
C MET A 101 -21.53 14.83 1.17
N LEU A 102 -21.32 14.64 2.49
CA LEU A 102 -22.40 14.42 3.44
C LEU A 102 -22.91 15.71 4.09
N VAL A 103 -22.11 16.77 4.05
CA VAL A 103 -22.44 18.10 4.54
C VAL A 103 -22.41 19.09 3.38
N ASP A 104 -23.46 19.89 3.28
CA ASP A 104 -23.53 21.05 2.39
C ASP A 104 -23.09 22.29 3.18
N GLY A 105 -21.93 22.84 2.82
CA GLY A 105 -21.30 23.95 3.52
C GLY A 105 -21.39 25.26 2.78
N GLN A 106 -21.57 26.35 3.52
CA GLN A 106 -21.50 27.72 3.02
C GLN A 106 -20.39 28.49 3.74
N GLY A 107 -19.43 29.00 2.97
CA GLY A 107 -18.26 29.67 3.49
C GLY A 107 -16.95 29.04 3.00
N ASN A 108 -15.84 29.34 3.68
CA ASN A 108 -14.55 28.76 3.35
C ASN A 108 -14.29 27.49 4.16
N PHE A 109 -14.26 26.36 3.49
CA PHE A 109 -13.96 25.04 4.05
C PHE A 109 -12.56 24.52 3.67
N GLY A 110 -11.65 25.44 3.29
CA GLY A 110 -10.31 25.06 2.84
C GLY A 110 -10.23 24.83 1.35
N SER A 111 -9.03 24.50 0.89
CA SER A 111 -8.75 24.24 -0.52
C SER A 111 -7.78 23.07 -0.69
N VAL A 112 -7.60 22.64 -1.95
CA VAL A 112 -6.62 21.61 -2.32
C VAL A 112 -5.18 22.09 -2.11
N ASP A 113 -4.96 23.40 -1.93
CA ASP A 113 -3.67 24.00 -1.57
C ASP A 113 -3.31 23.82 -0.09
N GLY A 114 -4.24 23.27 0.70
CA GLY A 114 -4.05 23.04 2.12
C GLY A 114 -4.40 24.25 2.99
N ASP A 115 -5.13 25.22 2.45
CA ASP A 115 -5.69 26.29 3.24
C ASP A 115 -6.62 25.75 4.31
N SER A 116 -6.53 26.32 5.49
CA SER A 116 -7.40 25.96 6.60
C SER A 116 -8.82 26.48 6.38
N ALA A 117 -9.81 25.72 6.86
CA ALA A 117 -11.17 26.22 6.91
C ALA A 117 -11.28 27.45 7.82
N ALA A 118 -12.21 28.33 7.52
CA ALA A 118 -12.53 29.46 8.39
C ALA A 118 -13.04 28.94 9.75
N ALA A 119 -12.87 29.74 10.80
CA ALA A 119 -13.34 29.38 12.12
C ALA A 119 -14.86 29.08 12.11
N MET A 120 -15.32 28.13 12.92
CA MET A 120 -16.67 27.60 12.94
C MET A 120 -17.78 28.64 13.17
N ARG A 121 -17.41 29.82 13.69
CA ARG A 121 -18.34 30.94 13.86
C ARG A 121 -18.70 31.66 12.55
N TYR A 122 -17.88 31.49 11.50
CA TYR A 122 -18.07 32.11 10.19
C TYR A 122 -18.74 31.18 9.18
N THR A 123 -18.51 29.88 9.29
CA THR A 123 -19.08 28.89 8.37
C THR A 123 -20.49 28.46 8.75
N GLU A 124 -21.27 28.06 7.77
CA GLU A 124 -22.63 27.58 7.93
C GLU A 124 -22.79 26.24 7.22
N ILE A 125 -23.59 25.35 7.78
CA ILE A 125 -23.78 23.99 7.31
C ILE A 125 -25.24 23.55 7.33
N ARG A 126 -25.53 22.57 6.50
CA ARG A 126 -26.74 21.72 6.55
C ARG A 126 -26.38 20.35 6.00
N MET A 127 -27.26 19.36 6.20
CA MET A 127 -27.08 18.07 5.59
C MET A 127 -27.16 18.17 4.06
N SER A 128 -26.42 17.34 3.36
CA SER A 128 -26.63 17.10 1.94
C SER A 128 -27.81 16.19 1.71
N LYS A 129 -28.34 16.16 0.49
CA LYS A 129 -29.44 15.27 0.15
C LYS A 129 -29.07 13.78 0.30
N ILE A 130 -27.83 13.41 0.02
CA ILE A 130 -27.35 12.05 0.18
C ILE A 130 -27.24 11.66 1.67
N ALA A 131 -26.87 12.58 2.55
CA ALA A 131 -26.86 12.34 4.00
C ALA A 131 -28.27 12.13 4.55
N HIS A 132 -29.27 12.81 4.00
CA HIS A 132 -30.67 12.56 4.34
C HIS A 132 -31.08 11.11 4.06
N GLU A 133 -30.67 10.54 2.93
CA GLU A 133 -30.93 9.14 2.57
C GLU A 133 -30.16 8.12 3.42
N LEU A 134 -29.05 8.52 4.05
CA LEU A 134 -28.36 7.68 5.04
C LEU A 134 -29.19 7.51 6.30
N MET A 135 -30.00 8.50 6.65
CA MET A 135 -30.83 8.52 7.86
C MET A 135 -32.32 8.26 7.57
N ALA A 136 -32.68 7.99 6.34
CA ALA A 136 -34.05 7.70 5.97
C ALA A 136 -34.63 6.56 6.80
N ASP A 137 -35.84 6.72 7.28
CA ASP A 137 -36.58 5.76 8.12
C ASP A 137 -35.98 5.53 9.54
N LEU A 138 -35.12 6.42 10.01
CA LEU A 138 -34.52 6.32 11.35
C LEU A 138 -35.59 6.33 12.48
N GLU A 139 -36.69 7.04 12.28
CA GLU A 139 -37.84 7.15 13.21
C GLU A 139 -38.75 5.93 13.19
N LYS A 140 -38.52 4.96 12.28
CA LYS A 140 -39.38 3.76 12.09
C LYS A 140 -38.82 2.49 12.77
N ASP A 141 -38.09 2.65 13.86
CA ASP A 141 -37.51 1.54 14.64
C ASP A 141 -36.65 0.57 13.80
N THR A 142 -35.96 1.09 12.80
CA THR A 142 -35.17 0.33 11.83
C THR A 142 -33.81 -0.11 12.36
N VAL A 143 -33.27 0.60 13.35
CA VAL A 143 -31.96 0.36 13.97
C VAL A 143 -32.06 0.48 15.49
N ASP A 144 -31.09 -0.09 16.18
CA ASP A 144 -30.99 -0.01 17.63
C ASP A 144 -30.41 1.33 18.06
N PHE A 145 -30.89 1.81 19.22
CA PHE A 145 -30.40 3.01 19.87
C PHE A 145 -29.70 2.62 21.16
N VAL A 146 -28.53 3.24 21.36
CA VAL A 146 -27.72 3.07 22.58
C VAL A 146 -27.67 4.37 23.37
N ASP A 147 -27.43 4.28 24.68
CA ASP A 147 -27.27 5.45 25.52
C ASP A 147 -25.99 6.21 25.13
N ASN A 148 -26.06 7.54 25.26
CA ASN A 148 -24.87 8.39 25.10
C ASN A 148 -23.95 8.22 26.33
N TYR A 149 -22.87 9.00 26.40
CA TYR A 149 -21.82 8.91 27.42
C TYR A 149 -22.31 9.11 28.85
N ASP A 150 -23.44 9.81 29.09
CA ASP A 150 -24.02 10.10 30.42
C ASP A 150 -25.41 9.49 30.63
N GLY A 151 -25.94 8.76 29.68
CA GLY A 151 -27.24 8.11 29.71
C GLY A 151 -28.44 9.05 29.59
N THR A 152 -28.24 10.33 29.26
CA THR A 152 -29.32 11.32 29.15
C THR A 152 -29.99 11.33 27.78
N GLU A 153 -29.28 10.91 26.75
CA GLU A 153 -29.75 10.89 25.38
C GLU A 153 -29.50 9.52 24.71
N LYS A 154 -30.28 9.20 23.70
CA LYS A 154 -30.08 8.00 22.89
C LYS A 154 -29.58 8.34 21.51
N ILE A 155 -28.62 7.57 21.03
CA ILE A 155 -28.01 7.71 19.70
C ILE A 155 -28.17 6.39 18.93
N PRO A 156 -28.32 6.45 17.59
CA PRO A 156 -28.36 5.22 16.81
C PRO A 156 -26.99 4.52 16.79
N ASP A 157 -27.00 3.20 16.99
CA ASP A 157 -25.81 2.36 16.91
C ASP A 157 -25.24 2.34 15.49
N VAL A 158 -26.14 2.35 14.50
CA VAL A 158 -25.83 2.37 13.06
C VAL A 158 -26.91 3.17 12.34
N MET A 159 -26.58 3.74 11.17
CA MET A 159 -27.59 4.39 10.33
C MET A 159 -28.32 3.37 9.45
N PRO A 160 -29.62 3.60 9.15
CA PRO A 160 -30.40 2.72 8.27
C PRO A 160 -29.80 2.57 6.87
N THR A 161 -29.21 3.60 6.35
CA THR A 161 -28.54 3.84 5.07
C THR A 161 -29.13 3.10 3.86
N LYS A 162 -29.62 3.84 2.87
CA LYS A 162 -30.05 3.31 1.57
C LYS A 162 -28.89 3.19 0.59
N ILE A 163 -27.70 3.69 0.94
CA ILE A 163 -26.54 3.83 0.06
C ILE A 163 -25.37 3.06 0.68
N PRO A 164 -24.58 2.30 -0.09
CA PRO A 164 -23.41 1.56 0.40
C PRO A 164 -22.24 2.52 0.68
N ASN A 165 -22.40 3.36 1.70
CA ASN A 165 -21.54 4.50 1.98
C ASN A 165 -20.08 4.12 2.25
N LEU A 166 -19.81 2.93 2.81
CA LEU A 166 -18.43 2.48 3.07
C LEU A 166 -17.58 2.46 1.80
N LEU A 167 -18.11 1.92 0.72
CA LEU A 167 -17.41 1.89 -0.58
C LEU A 167 -17.51 3.23 -1.31
N VAL A 168 -18.68 3.87 -1.27
CA VAL A 168 -18.95 5.10 -2.02
C VAL A 168 -18.04 6.24 -1.57
N ASN A 169 -17.90 6.47 -0.27
CA ASN A 169 -17.04 7.52 0.28
C ASN A 169 -15.70 7.01 0.82
N GLY A 170 -15.56 5.71 0.99
CA GLY A 170 -14.37 5.14 1.61
C GLY A 170 -14.22 5.51 3.09
N SER A 171 -13.12 5.11 3.68
CA SER A 171 -12.75 5.49 5.03
C SER A 171 -11.25 5.33 5.24
N SER A 172 -10.65 6.23 6.01
CA SER A 172 -9.24 6.16 6.40
C SER A 172 -9.11 6.38 7.89
N GLY A 173 -8.35 5.56 8.59
CA GLY A 173 -8.16 5.67 10.04
C GLY A 173 -7.03 4.80 10.57
N ILE A 174 -6.41 5.29 11.65
CA ILE A 174 -5.32 4.59 12.34
C ILE A 174 -5.82 4.25 13.75
N ALA A 175 -5.84 2.96 14.05
CA ALA A 175 -6.16 2.42 15.35
C ALA A 175 -4.92 1.81 16.03
N VAL A 176 -5.10 1.21 17.20
CA VAL A 176 -4.02 0.52 17.87
C VAL A 176 -3.77 -0.84 17.20
N GLY A 177 -2.57 -1.02 16.66
CA GLY A 177 -2.17 -2.27 16.01
C GLY A 177 -2.75 -2.52 14.62
N MET A 178 -3.64 -1.64 14.12
CA MET A 178 -4.25 -1.78 12.80
C MET A 178 -4.65 -0.42 12.20
N ALA A 179 -4.84 -0.40 10.90
CA ALA A 179 -5.31 0.77 10.19
C ALA A 179 -6.34 0.36 9.14
N THR A 180 -7.21 1.28 8.77
CA THR A 180 -8.10 1.13 7.62
C THR A 180 -7.79 2.20 6.58
N ASN A 181 -7.88 1.85 5.31
CA ASN A 181 -7.74 2.77 4.21
C ASN A 181 -8.53 2.24 3.00
N ILE A 182 -9.81 2.54 3.00
CA ILE A 182 -10.77 2.11 1.98
C ILE A 182 -10.95 3.26 0.99
N PRO A 183 -10.64 3.07 -0.30
CA PRO A 183 -10.80 4.12 -1.30
C PRO A 183 -12.27 4.37 -1.61
N PRO A 184 -12.64 5.59 -2.04
CA PRO A 184 -13.98 5.90 -2.53
C PRO A 184 -14.24 5.26 -3.91
N HIS A 185 -15.53 5.06 -4.23
CA HIS A 185 -15.99 4.45 -5.47
C HIS A 185 -17.16 5.22 -6.07
N ASN A 186 -17.43 4.98 -7.35
CA ASN A 186 -18.58 5.53 -8.03
C ASN A 186 -19.87 4.87 -7.54
N ILE A 187 -20.89 5.67 -7.18
CA ILE A 187 -22.13 5.18 -6.61
C ILE A 187 -22.92 4.29 -7.58
N THR A 188 -22.93 4.63 -8.87
CA THR A 188 -23.61 3.85 -9.92
C THR A 188 -23.00 2.45 -10.01
N GLU A 189 -21.67 2.37 -10.02
CA GLU A 189 -20.93 1.11 -10.09
C GLU A 189 -21.16 0.24 -8.86
N VAL A 190 -21.08 0.83 -7.67
CA VAL A 190 -21.27 0.08 -6.41
C VAL A 190 -22.70 -0.42 -6.30
N ILE A 191 -23.70 0.39 -6.66
CA ILE A 191 -25.10 -0.05 -6.66
C ILE A 191 -25.32 -1.17 -7.68
N ASN A 192 -24.76 -1.06 -8.89
CA ASN A 192 -24.83 -2.14 -9.88
C ASN A 192 -24.19 -3.43 -9.36
N GLY A 193 -23.08 -3.33 -8.63
CA GLY A 193 -22.48 -4.47 -7.93
C GLY A 193 -23.38 -5.07 -6.84
N CYS A 194 -24.10 -4.23 -6.07
CA CYS A 194 -25.09 -4.69 -5.11
C CYS A 194 -26.26 -5.43 -5.81
N LEU A 195 -26.75 -4.89 -6.93
CA LEU A 195 -27.82 -5.51 -7.71
C LEU A 195 -27.39 -6.86 -8.29
N ALA A 196 -26.18 -6.96 -8.83
CA ALA A 196 -25.59 -8.21 -9.30
C ALA A 196 -25.46 -9.25 -8.17
N TYR A 197 -25.06 -8.82 -6.98
CA TYR A 197 -25.00 -9.69 -5.80
C TYR A 197 -26.38 -10.17 -5.35
N ILE A 198 -27.43 -9.32 -5.45
CA ILE A 198 -28.80 -9.68 -5.13
C ILE A 198 -29.34 -10.72 -6.13
N GLU A 199 -28.97 -10.62 -7.40
CA GLU A 199 -29.35 -11.60 -8.44
C GLU A 199 -28.67 -12.96 -8.25
N ASP A 200 -27.39 -12.95 -7.88
CA ASP A 200 -26.61 -14.15 -7.62
C ASP A 200 -25.70 -13.96 -6.39
N GLU A 201 -26.14 -14.46 -5.24
CA GLU A 201 -25.36 -14.43 -4.00
C GLU A 201 -24.03 -15.21 -4.11
N ASN A 202 -23.86 -16.08 -5.12
CA ASN A 202 -22.64 -16.86 -5.35
C ASN A 202 -21.69 -16.19 -6.34
N ILE A 203 -22.05 -15.01 -6.87
CA ILE A 203 -21.18 -14.25 -7.79
C ILE A 203 -19.75 -14.15 -7.25
N SER A 204 -18.77 -14.40 -8.10
CA SER A 204 -17.35 -14.28 -7.73
C SER A 204 -16.93 -12.81 -7.60
N VAL A 205 -15.77 -12.58 -6.97
CA VAL A 205 -15.19 -11.24 -6.90
C VAL A 205 -14.92 -10.69 -8.30
N GLU A 206 -14.47 -11.53 -9.22
CA GLU A 206 -14.24 -11.19 -10.63
C GLU A 206 -15.52 -10.75 -11.33
N GLY A 207 -16.64 -11.45 -11.10
CA GLY A 207 -17.94 -11.05 -11.61
C GLY A 207 -18.41 -9.71 -11.05
N LEU A 208 -18.16 -9.43 -9.77
CA LEU A 208 -18.42 -8.11 -9.18
C LEU A 208 -17.55 -7.01 -9.77
N MET A 209 -16.33 -7.32 -10.18
CA MET A 209 -15.41 -6.36 -10.82
C MET A 209 -15.83 -5.94 -12.22
N GLU A 210 -16.72 -6.67 -12.89
CA GLU A 210 -17.34 -6.23 -14.13
C GLU A 210 -18.24 -4.99 -13.91
N HIS A 211 -18.83 -4.89 -12.73
CA HIS A 211 -19.68 -3.78 -12.32
C HIS A 211 -18.91 -2.69 -11.56
N ILE A 212 -17.90 -3.08 -10.77
CA ILE A 212 -17.07 -2.20 -9.94
C ILE A 212 -15.61 -2.34 -10.40
N PRO A 213 -15.20 -1.67 -11.47
CA PRO A 213 -13.86 -1.85 -12.05
C PRO A 213 -12.71 -1.35 -11.16
N GLY A 214 -13.00 -0.44 -10.23
CA GLY A 214 -12.00 0.11 -9.32
C GLY A 214 -12.45 1.34 -8.55
N PRO A 215 -11.59 1.90 -7.71
CA PRO A 215 -11.82 3.14 -6.99
C PRO A 215 -12.12 4.33 -7.92
N ASP A 216 -12.87 5.30 -7.41
CA ASP A 216 -13.20 6.54 -8.11
C ASP A 216 -12.99 7.72 -7.15
N PHE A 217 -11.89 8.43 -7.33
CA PHE A 217 -11.47 9.50 -6.42
C PHE A 217 -12.17 10.83 -6.73
N PRO A 218 -12.46 11.66 -5.72
CA PRO A 218 -13.08 12.98 -5.91
C PRO A 218 -12.21 13.93 -6.73
N THR A 219 -10.90 13.76 -6.69
CA THR A 219 -9.89 14.55 -7.42
C THR A 219 -9.57 13.98 -8.80
N ALA A 220 -10.34 13.00 -9.26
CA ALA A 220 -10.15 12.34 -10.55
C ALA A 220 -8.78 11.63 -10.67
N ALA A 221 -7.88 12.08 -11.54
CA ALA A 221 -6.58 11.48 -11.80
C ALA A 221 -6.66 10.08 -12.45
N ILE A 222 -5.54 9.40 -12.59
CA ILE A 222 -5.42 8.14 -13.31
C ILE A 222 -4.91 7.06 -12.36
N ILE A 223 -5.63 5.94 -12.24
CA ILE A 223 -5.09 4.74 -11.60
C ILE A 223 -4.28 3.97 -12.63
N ASN A 224 -3.03 3.76 -12.31
CA ASN A 224 -2.05 3.16 -13.18
C ASN A 224 -1.93 1.66 -12.88
N GLY A 225 -2.59 0.80 -13.70
CA GLY A 225 -2.64 -0.66 -13.58
C GLY A 225 -3.80 -1.21 -12.76
N ARG A 226 -4.26 -2.41 -13.09
CA ARG A 226 -5.41 -3.09 -12.46
C ARG A 226 -5.02 -4.07 -11.34
N ARG A 227 -3.81 -4.60 -11.37
CA ARG A 227 -3.37 -5.67 -10.47
C ARG A 227 -3.58 -5.35 -8.98
N GLY A 228 -3.24 -4.12 -8.56
CA GLY A 228 -3.43 -3.72 -7.17
C GLY A 228 -4.91 -3.62 -6.76
N ILE A 229 -5.81 -3.31 -7.71
CA ILE A 229 -7.26 -3.31 -7.49
C ILE A 229 -7.76 -4.75 -7.30
N GLU A 230 -7.35 -5.65 -8.21
CA GLU A 230 -7.73 -7.07 -8.16
C GLU A 230 -7.29 -7.73 -6.86
N GLU A 231 -6.04 -7.49 -6.45
CA GLU A 231 -5.51 -7.98 -5.19
C GLU A 231 -6.31 -7.46 -4.00
N ALA A 232 -6.61 -6.15 -3.98
CA ALA A 232 -7.39 -5.52 -2.92
C ALA A 232 -8.79 -6.10 -2.82
N TYR A 233 -9.47 -6.28 -3.94
CA TYR A 233 -10.85 -6.78 -3.97
C TYR A 233 -10.95 -8.26 -3.58
N ARG A 234 -9.92 -9.07 -3.86
CA ARG A 234 -9.87 -10.48 -3.44
C ARG A 234 -9.47 -10.67 -1.99
N THR A 235 -8.50 -9.89 -1.51
CA THR A 235 -7.84 -10.15 -0.22
C THR A 235 -8.16 -9.11 0.86
N GLY A 236 -8.78 -7.99 0.49
CA GLY A 236 -8.94 -6.82 1.34
C GLY A 236 -7.69 -5.93 1.45
N ARG A 237 -6.59 -6.29 0.79
CA ARG A 237 -5.34 -5.52 0.77
C ARG A 237 -4.76 -5.45 -0.62
N GLY A 238 -4.27 -4.28 -0.98
CA GLY A 238 -3.61 -4.06 -2.26
C GLY A 238 -2.92 -2.72 -2.33
N LYS A 239 -2.12 -2.50 -3.36
CA LYS A 239 -1.43 -1.24 -3.58
C LYS A 239 -1.70 -0.77 -5.00
N ILE A 240 -2.28 0.41 -5.13
CA ILE A 240 -2.51 1.06 -6.41
C ILE A 240 -1.62 2.31 -6.55
N TYR A 241 -1.33 2.68 -7.78
CA TYR A 241 -0.62 3.91 -8.08
C TYR A 241 -1.58 4.90 -8.73
N ILE A 242 -1.63 6.11 -8.17
CA ILE A 242 -2.45 7.20 -8.68
C ILE A 242 -1.51 8.21 -9.31
N ARG A 243 -1.75 8.53 -10.57
CA ARG A 243 -0.95 9.44 -11.37
C ARG A 243 -1.76 10.67 -11.72
N ALA A 244 -1.15 11.85 -11.62
CA ALA A 244 -1.73 13.10 -12.08
C ALA A 244 -2.09 13.01 -13.59
N ARG A 245 -3.18 13.66 -13.98
CA ARG A 245 -3.47 13.88 -15.40
C ARG A 245 -2.66 15.05 -15.88
N ALA A 246 -1.66 14.78 -16.70
CA ALA A 246 -0.79 15.78 -17.28
C ALA A 246 -0.67 15.57 -18.78
N GLU A 247 -0.61 16.65 -19.54
CA GLU A 247 -0.48 16.66 -20.98
C GLU A 247 0.77 17.48 -21.35
N VAL A 248 1.47 17.03 -22.40
CA VAL A 248 2.60 17.76 -22.96
C VAL A 248 2.12 18.48 -24.21
N GLU A 249 2.03 19.79 -24.16
CA GLU A 249 1.64 20.64 -25.28
C GLU A 249 2.88 21.27 -25.91
N ALA A 250 2.99 21.20 -27.24
CA ALA A 250 4.02 21.88 -27.98
C ALA A 250 3.47 23.17 -28.62
N ASP A 251 4.11 24.29 -28.38
CA ASP A 251 3.79 25.55 -29.05
C ASP A 251 4.14 25.45 -30.54
N ALA A 252 3.14 25.57 -31.39
CA ALA A 252 3.26 25.45 -32.84
C ALA A 252 4.23 26.46 -33.48
N LYS A 253 4.53 27.60 -32.82
CA LYS A 253 5.40 28.66 -33.34
C LYS A 253 6.84 28.53 -32.87
N THR A 254 7.02 28.16 -31.61
CA THR A 254 8.33 28.18 -30.97
C THR A 254 8.93 26.79 -30.81
N GLY A 255 8.13 25.73 -30.97
CA GLY A 255 8.52 24.34 -30.71
C GLY A 255 8.83 24.04 -29.23
N ARG A 256 8.50 24.96 -28.31
CA ARG A 256 8.66 24.76 -26.88
C ARG A 256 7.55 23.87 -26.34
N GLU A 257 7.95 22.90 -25.56
CA GLU A 257 7.01 22.04 -24.85
C GLU A 257 6.66 22.61 -23.47
N THR A 258 5.43 22.37 -23.08
CA THR A 258 4.89 22.79 -21.77
C THR A 258 4.10 21.62 -21.21
N ILE A 259 4.36 21.22 -19.98
CA ILE A 259 3.56 20.24 -19.26
C ILE A 259 2.46 20.98 -18.53
N ILE A 260 1.23 20.58 -18.77
CA ILE A 260 0.04 21.11 -18.09
C ILE A 260 -0.58 20.01 -17.26
N VAL A 261 -0.69 20.23 -15.95
CA VAL A 261 -1.29 19.30 -15.01
C VAL A 261 -2.70 19.79 -14.69
N HIS A 262 -3.71 18.98 -15.04
CA HIS A 262 -5.12 19.28 -14.83
C HIS A 262 -5.70 18.62 -13.57
N GLU A 263 -5.18 17.49 -13.16
CA GLU A 263 -5.64 16.72 -12.02
C GLU A 263 -4.45 16.19 -11.23
N ILE A 264 -4.55 16.18 -9.90
CA ILE A 264 -3.51 15.64 -9.01
C ILE A 264 -4.05 14.44 -8.24
N PRO A 265 -3.18 13.54 -7.77
CA PRO A 265 -3.59 12.38 -7.01
C PRO A 265 -4.35 12.75 -5.74
N TYR A 266 -5.23 11.85 -5.31
CA TYR A 266 -6.05 12.01 -4.12
C TYR A 266 -5.19 12.24 -2.86
N GLN A 267 -5.61 13.18 -2.00
CA GLN A 267 -4.93 13.59 -0.76
C GLN A 267 -3.56 14.25 -0.97
N VAL A 268 -3.22 14.67 -2.17
CA VAL A 268 -2.03 15.47 -2.44
C VAL A 268 -2.32 16.95 -2.28
N ASN A 269 -1.45 17.67 -1.59
CA ASN A 269 -1.50 19.10 -1.45
C ASN A 269 -0.81 19.77 -2.65
N LYS A 270 -1.56 20.59 -3.42
CA LYS A 270 -1.08 21.23 -4.65
C LYS A 270 0.09 22.19 -4.39
N ALA A 271 -0.01 23.03 -3.38
CA ALA A 271 1.03 24.01 -3.07
C ALA A 271 2.35 23.32 -2.70
N ARG A 272 2.31 22.30 -1.83
CA ARG A 272 3.50 21.51 -1.47
C ARG A 272 4.09 20.74 -2.65
N LEU A 273 3.25 20.26 -3.55
CA LEU A 273 3.68 19.60 -4.77
C LEU A 273 4.48 20.57 -5.65
N ILE A 274 3.98 21.77 -5.85
CA ILE A 274 4.66 22.85 -6.62
C ILE A 274 5.98 23.23 -5.95
N GLU A 275 5.99 23.45 -4.64
CA GLU A 275 7.20 23.73 -3.86
C GLU A 275 8.24 22.61 -4.03
N LYS A 276 7.82 21.35 -3.98
CA LYS A 276 8.72 20.20 -4.14
C LYS A 276 9.31 20.11 -5.55
N ILE A 277 8.52 20.41 -6.57
CA ILE A 277 9.04 20.50 -7.96
C ILE A 277 10.10 21.62 -8.04
N ALA A 278 9.82 22.80 -7.50
CA ALA A 278 10.77 23.92 -7.49
C ALA A 278 12.07 23.58 -6.73
N GLU A 279 11.97 22.86 -5.62
CA GLU A 279 13.12 22.38 -4.84
C GLU A 279 14.01 21.44 -5.70
N LEU A 280 13.41 20.43 -6.36
CA LEU A 280 14.13 19.49 -7.21
C LEU A 280 14.82 20.15 -8.40
N VAL A 281 14.22 21.20 -8.97
CA VAL A 281 14.83 22.02 -10.02
C VAL A 281 16.06 22.76 -9.47
N LYS A 282 15.93 23.37 -8.29
CA LYS A 282 17.01 24.09 -7.61
C LYS A 282 18.19 23.16 -7.24
N GLU A 283 17.88 21.94 -6.79
CA GLU A 283 18.84 20.90 -6.48
C GLU A 283 19.46 20.23 -7.71
N LYS A 284 19.01 20.57 -8.92
CA LYS A 284 19.42 19.95 -10.19
C LYS A 284 19.13 18.43 -10.25
N ARG A 285 18.16 17.96 -9.51
CA ARG A 285 17.70 16.57 -9.56
C ARG A 285 16.71 16.34 -10.70
N VAL A 286 15.96 17.35 -11.08
CA VAL A 286 15.13 17.38 -12.28
C VAL A 286 15.62 18.53 -13.14
N GLU A 287 16.19 18.20 -14.29
CA GLU A 287 16.66 19.16 -15.27
C GLU A 287 15.60 19.37 -16.38
N GLY A 288 15.76 20.42 -17.18
CA GLY A 288 14.87 20.65 -18.30
C GLY A 288 13.65 21.54 -18.02
N ILE A 289 13.42 22.00 -16.80
CA ILE A 289 12.35 22.95 -16.46
C ILE A 289 12.88 24.37 -16.51
N SER A 290 12.16 25.27 -17.23
CA SER A 290 12.50 26.70 -17.33
C SER A 290 11.64 27.57 -16.41
N ALA A 291 10.34 27.28 -16.24
CA ALA A 291 9.43 28.01 -15.37
C ALA A 291 8.36 27.08 -14.82
N LEU A 292 7.82 27.46 -13.66
CA LEU A 292 6.76 26.73 -12.96
C LEU A 292 5.75 27.76 -12.45
N ARG A 293 4.48 27.59 -12.82
CA ARG A 293 3.39 28.49 -12.43
C ARG A 293 2.14 27.72 -12.03
N ASP A 294 1.39 28.25 -11.10
CA ASP A 294 0.04 27.83 -10.79
C ASP A 294 -0.94 28.81 -11.47
N GLU A 295 -1.66 28.32 -12.46
CA GLU A 295 -2.68 29.06 -13.20
C GLU A 295 -4.09 28.53 -12.88
N SER A 296 -4.26 27.85 -11.76
CA SER A 296 -5.54 27.33 -11.32
C SER A 296 -6.51 28.47 -11.00
N ASP A 297 -7.76 28.33 -11.46
CA ASP A 297 -8.80 29.29 -11.22
C ASP A 297 -10.14 28.58 -10.88
N LYS A 298 -11.25 29.34 -10.94
CA LYS A 298 -12.61 28.81 -10.69
C LYS A 298 -13.05 27.73 -11.71
N ASP A 299 -12.46 27.73 -12.89
CA ASP A 299 -12.82 26.83 -13.99
C ASP A 299 -12.06 25.49 -13.93
N GLY A 300 -10.97 25.43 -13.13
CA GLY A 300 -10.24 24.20 -12.88
C GLY A 300 -8.80 24.37 -12.41
N MET A 301 -8.20 23.23 -12.12
CA MET A 301 -6.78 23.16 -11.77
C MET A 301 -5.92 23.22 -13.03
N ARG A 302 -4.87 24.04 -12.97
CA ARG A 302 -3.92 24.19 -14.05
C ARG A 302 -2.53 24.52 -13.50
N ILE A 303 -1.64 23.52 -13.42
CA ILE A 303 -0.23 23.73 -13.09
C ILE A 303 0.55 23.72 -14.40
N VAL A 304 1.29 24.77 -14.67
CA VAL A 304 2.04 24.97 -15.92
C VAL A 304 3.53 24.84 -15.64
N ILE A 305 4.17 23.88 -16.33
CA ILE A 305 5.60 23.60 -16.23
C ILE A 305 6.22 23.80 -17.62
N GLU A 306 6.93 24.90 -17.81
CA GLU A 306 7.58 25.21 -19.08
C GLU A 306 8.90 24.42 -19.20
N ILE A 307 9.13 23.82 -20.36
CA ILE A 307 10.30 23.01 -20.63
C ILE A 307 11.33 23.83 -21.41
N LYS A 308 12.62 23.59 -21.15
CA LYS A 308 13.72 24.18 -21.90
C LYS A 308 13.76 23.60 -23.32
N ARG A 309 14.34 24.37 -24.27
CA ARG A 309 14.37 23.95 -25.69
C ARG A 309 15.15 22.66 -25.98
N ASP A 310 16.10 22.33 -25.12
CA ASP A 310 16.99 21.16 -25.22
C ASP A 310 16.49 19.95 -24.42
N ALA A 311 15.30 20.02 -23.84
CA ALA A 311 14.71 18.95 -23.05
C ALA A 311 13.42 18.45 -23.70
N VAL A 312 13.13 17.16 -23.49
CA VAL A 312 11.92 16.49 -23.96
C VAL A 312 10.91 16.45 -22.81
N GLY A 313 9.71 16.97 -23.05
CA GLY A 313 8.67 17.09 -22.02
C GLY A 313 8.25 15.78 -21.40
N GLU A 314 8.13 14.70 -22.18
CA GLU A 314 7.78 13.37 -21.67
C GLU A 314 8.84 12.81 -20.72
N VAL A 315 10.13 13.03 -21.01
CA VAL A 315 11.22 12.59 -20.12
C VAL A 315 11.19 13.36 -18.81
N VAL A 316 10.95 14.66 -18.86
CA VAL A 316 10.80 15.49 -17.65
C VAL A 316 9.58 15.06 -16.85
N LEU A 317 8.45 14.81 -17.51
CA LEU A 317 7.22 14.34 -16.86
C LEU A 317 7.43 12.99 -16.15
N ASN A 318 8.11 12.04 -16.80
CA ASN A 318 8.44 10.75 -16.19
C ASN A 318 9.35 10.90 -14.96
N ASN A 319 10.31 11.81 -15.00
CA ASN A 319 11.15 12.15 -13.86
C ASN A 319 10.33 12.78 -12.72
N LEU A 320 9.36 13.62 -13.05
CA LEU A 320 8.45 14.20 -12.06
C LEU A 320 7.54 13.14 -11.43
N TYR A 321 7.03 12.18 -12.19
CA TYR A 321 6.28 11.03 -11.65
C TYR A 321 7.11 10.18 -10.69
N SER A 322 8.39 9.99 -10.98
CA SER A 322 9.27 9.17 -10.14
C SER A 322 9.75 9.86 -8.87
N GLN A 323 9.85 11.20 -8.86
CA GLN A 323 10.49 11.98 -7.79
C GLN A 323 9.53 12.87 -7.00
N THR A 324 8.28 13.00 -7.43
CA THR A 324 7.28 13.87 -6.79
C THR A 324 5.96 13.15 -6.53
N GLN A 325 5.04 13.84 -5.85
CA GLN A 325 3.68 13.37 -5.61
C GLN A 325 2.75 13.50 -6.84
N LEU A 326 3.27 13.84 -8.03
CA LEU A 326 2.51 13.68 -9.29
C LEU A 326 2.15 12.22 -9.55
N GLN A 327 2.91 11.28 -9.01
CA GLN A 327 2.50 9.90 -8.85
C GLN A 327 2.66 9.50 -7.39
N THR A 328 1.60 8.95 -6.80
CA THR A 328 1.62 8.47 -5.42
C THR A 328 1.05 7.06 -5.33
N SER A 329 1.46 6.33 -4.31
CA SER A 329 0.89 5.01 -4.04
C SER A 329 -0.20 5.11 -2.99
N PHE A 330 -1.34 4.48 -3.24
CA PHE A 330 -2.42 4.33 -2.28
C PHE A 330 -2.47 2.87 -1.82
N GLY A 331 -2.17 2.65 -0.55
CA GLY A 331 -2.25 1.32 0.06
C GLY A 331 -3.68 1.04 0.49
N ILE A 332 -4.38 0.19 -0.23
CA ILE A 332 -5.74 -0.24 0.12
C ILE A 332 -5.66 -1.23 1.28
N ASN A 333 -6.45 -0.99 2.32
CA ASN A 333 -6.62 -1.88 3.46
C ASN A 333 -8.07 -1.81 3.94
N MET A 334 -8.87 -2.77 3.51
CA MET A 334 -10.32 -2.79 3.75
C MET A 334 -10.64 -3.42 5.10
N VAL A 335 -10.37 -2.66 6.16
CA VAL A 335 -10.69 -3.04 7.54
C VAL A 335 -11.90 -2.26 8.00
N ALA A 336 -12.93 -2.97 8.46
CA ALA A 336 -14.15 -2.38 9.00
C ALA A 336 -14.65 -3.18 10.21
N LEU A 337 -15.54 -2.60 11.00
CA LEU A 337 -16.21 -3.29 12.10
C LEU A 337 -17.36 -4.12 11.52
N HIS A 338 -17.31 -5.41 11.79
CA HIS A 338 -18.37 -6.35 11.48
C HIS A 338 -18.83 -7.02 12.78
N HIS A 339 -20.07 -6.78 13.20
CA HIS A 339 -20.58 -7.18 14.52
C HIS A 339 -19.69 -6.71 15.69
N GLY A 340 -19.24 -5.46 15.62
CA GLY A 340 -18.38 -4.86 16.66
C GLY A 340 -16.92 -5.35 16.68
N GLN A 341 -16.52 -6.22 15.74
CA GLN A 341 -15.16 -6.75 15.63
C GLN A 341 -14.47 -6.24 14.37
N PRO A 342 -13.20 -5.82 14.44
CA PRO A 342 -12.43 -5.42 13.28
C PRO A 342 -12.11 -6.65 12.40
N LYS A 343 -12.44 -6.55 11.12
CA LYS A 343 -12.21 -7.61 10.13
C LYS A 343 -11.65 -7.01 8.84
N ILE A 344 -10.68 -7.71 8.25
CA ILE A 344 -10.28 -7.45 6.86
C ILE A 344 -11.34 -8.10 5.98
N MET A 345 -11.91 -7.31 5.09
CA MET A 345 -13.02 -7.73 4.24
C MET A 345 -12.65 -7.58 2.77
N ASN A 346 -13.06 -8.51 1.95
CA ASN A 346 -12.98 -8.40 0.51
C ASN A 346 -14.19 -7.63 -0.05
N LEU A 347 -14.22 -7.37 -1.36
CA LEU A 347 -15.31 -6.62 -1.98
C LEU A 347 -16.67 -7.30 -1.76
N LYS A 348 -16.75 -8.62 -1.94
CA LYS A 348 -17.99 -9.40 -1.76
C LYS A 348 -18.47 -9.37 -0.31
N ASP A 349 -17.57 -9.47 0.67
CA ASP A 349 -17.91 -9.41 2.09
C ASP A 349 -18.59 -8.08 2.45
N ILE A 350 -18.07 -6.96 1.92
CA ILE A 350 -18.62 -5.62 2.17
C ILE A 350 -20.02 -5.47 1.56
N LEU A 351 -20.18 -5.89 0.30
CA LEU A 351 -21.49 -5.83 -0.37
C LEU A 351 -22.51 -6.73 0.33
N SER A 352 -22.11 -7.95 0.71
CA SER A 352 -22.95 -8.89 1.46
C SER A 352 -23.41 -8.32 2.80
N ALA A 353 -22.49 -7.68 3.56
CA ALA A 353 -22.83 -7.05 4.83
C ALA A 353 -23.81 -5.90 4.67
N PHE A 354 -23.63 -5.07 3.64
CA PHE A 354 -24.56 -3.99 3.32
C PHE A 354 -25.95 -4.50 2.94
N VAL A 355 -26.04 -5.47 2.02
CA VAL A 355 -27.33 -6.04 1.59
C VAL A 355 -28.05 -6.71 2.76
N ARG A 356 -27.33 -7.42 3.63
CA ARG A 356 -27.90 -8.01 4.85
C ARG A 356 -28.46 -6.93 5.77
N HIS A 357 -27.73 -5.83 5.97
CA HIS A 357 -28.20 -4.70 6.75
C HIS A 357 -29.48 -4.08 6.13
N ARG A 358 -29.52 -3.91 4.81
CA ARG A 358 -30.75 -3.45 4.13
C ARG A 358 -31.92 -4.38 4.33
N ARG A 359 -31.72 -5.69 4.29
CA ARG A 359 -32.78 -6.67 4.58
C ARG A 359 -33.35 -6.47 5.97
N GLU A 360 -32.50 -6.32 6.97
CA GLU A 360 -32.90 -6.07 8.36
C GLU A 360 -33.66 -4.74 8.49
N VAL A 361 -33.15 -3.66 7.92
CA VAL A 361 -33.78 -2.34 7.97
C VAL A 361 -35.15 -2.34 7.31
N VAL A 362 -35.28 -2.92 6.10
CA VAL A 362 -36.56 -2.99 5.40
C VAL A 362 -37.54 -3.87 6.14
N THR A 363 -37.11 -5.00 6.69
CA THR A 363 -37.98 -5.86 7.52
C THR A 363 -38.50 -5.12 8.75
N ARG A 364 -37.63 -4.47 9.52
CA ARG A 364 -38.02 -3.69 10.72
C ARG A 364 -38.93 -2.52 10.36
N ARG A 365 -38.62 -1.80 9.30
CA ARG A 365 -39.51 -0.73 8.79
C ARG A 365 -40.88 -1.27 8.44
N THR A 366 -40.95 -2.37 7.71
CA THR A 366 -42.21 -2.98 7.31
C THR A 366 -43.04 -3.43 8.51
N ILE A 367 -42.43 -4.00 9.54
CA ILE A 367 -43.09 -4.34 10.80
C ILE A 367 -43.64 -3.09 11.48
N PHE A 368 -42.81 -2.01 11.55
CA PHE A 368 -43.25 -0.76 12.14
C PHE A 368 -44.46 -0.14 11.38
N GLU A 369 -44.37 -0.07 10.05
CA GLU A 369 -45.44 0.45 9.20
C GLU A 369 -46.71 -0.41 9.29
N LEU A 370 -46.54 -1.74 9.32
CA LEU A 370 -47.68 -2.66 9.50
C LEU A 370 -48.39 -2.43 10.84
N ARG A 371 -47.63 -2.27 11.94
CA ARG A 371 -48.20 -1.95 13.25
C ARG A 371 -48.98 -0.63 13.20
N LYS A 372 -48.37 0.42 12.61
CA LYS A 372 -49.04 1.72 12.47
C LYS A 372 -50.27 1.66 11.56
N ALA A 373 -50.19 0.90 10.47
CA ALA A 373 -51.32 0.70 9.57
C ALA A 373 -52.46 -0.06 10.26
N ARG A 374 -52.14 -1.12 11.03
CA ARG A 374 -53.16 -1.86 11.81
C ARG A 374 -53.80 -1.00 12.90
N ASP A 375 -52.98 -0.21 13.64
CA ASP A 375 -53.52 0.72 14.66
C ASP A 375 -54.45 1.77 14.01
N ARG A 376 -54.10 2.28 12.85
CA ARG A 376 -54.96 3.22 12.10
C ARG A 376 -56.21 2.53 11.57
N ALA A 377 -56.10 1.35 10.99
CA ALA A 377 -57.23 0.54 10.52
C ALA A 377 -58.24 0.27 11.67
N HIS A 378 -57.72 -0.11 12.85
CA HIS A 378 -58.51 -0.31 14.06
C HIS A 378 -59.37 0.88 14.44
N ILE A 379 -58.83 2.10 14.32
CA ILE A 379 -59.60 3.34 14.53
C ILE A 379 -60.62 3.58 13.41
N LEU A 380 -60.24 3.39 12.17
CA LEU A 380 -61.16 3.58 11.00
C LEU A 380 -62.29 2.61 11.00
N GLU A 381 -62.09 1.36 11.46
CA GLU A 381 -63.16 0.37 11.62
C GLU A 381 -64.20 0.87 12.61
N ALA A 382 -63.80 1.37 13.77
CA ALA A 382 -64.68 1.93 14.77
C ALA A 382 -65.50 3.11 14.25
N LEU A 383 -64.83 3.99 13.48
CA LEU A 383 -65.51 5.14 12.91
C LEU A 383 -66.55 4.70 11.82
N ALA A 384 -66.23 3.71 11.02
CA ALA A 384 -67.15 3.13 10.04
C ALA A 384 -68.34 2.45 10.71
N VAL A 385 -68.12 1.66 11.77
CA VAL A 385 -69.19 1.06 12.57
C VAL A 385 -70.04 2.14 13.26
N ALA A 386 -69.41 3.21 13.76
CA ALA A 386 -70.15 4.32 14.37
C ALA A 386 -71.05 5.03 13.38
N LEU A 387 -70.60 5.21 12.13
CA LEU A 387 -71.43 5.84 11.11
C LEU A 387 -72.59 4.96 10.65
N ALA A 388 -72.43 3.62 10.70
CA ALA A 388 -73.50 2.68 10.42
C ALA A 388 -74.51 2.64 11.55
N ASN A 389 -74.13 3.00 12.80
CA ASN A 389 -75.01 2.99 13.98
C ASN A 389 -75.14 4.38 14.59
N ILE A 390 -75.26 5.43 13.79
CA ILE A 390 -75.14 6.83 14.24
C ILE A 390 -76.21 7.21 15.26
N ASP A 391 -77.49 6.84 14.97
CA ASP A 391 -78.60 7.21 15.86
C ASP A 391 -78.54 6.54 17.23
N PRO A 392 -78.28 5.23 17.36
CA PRO A 392 -78.12 4.56 18.65
C PRO A 392 -76.88 5.12 19.42
N ILE A 393 -75.80 5.47 18.76
CA ILE A 393 -74.59 6.01 19.36
C ILE A 393 -74.86 7.41 19.91
N ILE A 394 -75.51 8.29 19.10
CA ILE A 394 -75.88 9.65 19.57
C ILE A 394 -76.82 9.56 20.76
N GLU A 395 -77.79 8.68 20.73
CA GLU A 395 -78.72 8.49 21.83
C GLU A 395 -78.03 8.04 23.10
N LEU A 396 -77.09 7.09 23.01
CA LEU A 396 -76.26 6.63 24.15
C LEU A 396 -75.41 7.76 24.72
N ILE A 397 -74.71 8.54 23.89
CA ILE A 397 -73.89 9.68 24.31
C ILE A 397 -74.75 10.74 24.99
N ARG A 398 -75.91 11.03 24.48
CA ARG A 398 -76.84 12.04 25.07
C ARG A 398 -77.39 11.62 26.42
N ARG A 399 -77.57 10.32 26.66
CA ARG A 399 -78.07 9.78 27.92
C ARG A 399 -76.97 9.63 28.99
N ALA A 400 -75.70 9.55 28.57
CA ALA A 400 -74.59 9.41 29.51
C ALA A 400 -74.33 10.72 30.29
N PRO A 401 -74.27 10.67 31.62
CA PRO A 401 -74.01 11.83 32.46
C PRO A 401 -72.61 12.40 32.33
N THR A 402 -71.64 11.54 31.97
CA THR A 402 -70.20 11.92 31.82
C THR A 402 -69.60 11.27 30.55
N PRO A 403 -68.55 11.87 29.95
CA PRO A 403 -67.84 11.26 28.87
C PRO A 403 -67.28 9.85 29.21
N ALA A 404 -66.89 9.63 30.48
CA ALA A 404 -66.39 8.34 30.91
C ALA A 404 -67.47 7.25 30.87
N GLU A 405 -68.68 7.61 31.30
CA GLU A 405 -69.84 6.68 31.23
C GLU A 405 -70.33 6.43 29.79
N ALA A 406 -70.24 7.45 28.92
CA ALA A 406 -70.47 7.29 27.50
C ALA A 406 -69.47 6.30 26.88
N LYS A 407 -68.20 6.43 27.18
CA LYS A 407 -67.13 5.54 26.77
C LYS A 407 -67.38 4.11 27.22
N ALA A 408 -67.63 3.91 28.50
CA ALA A 408 -67.96 2.60 29.09
C ALA A 408 -69.22 1.98 28.40
N GLY A 409 -70.24 2.79 28.11
CA GLY A 409 -71.42 2.34 27.43
C GLY A 409 -71.23 1.90 25.98
N LEU A 410 -70.34 2.57 25.28
CA LEU A 410 -69.91 2.19 23.92
C LEU A 410 -69.18 0.87 23.92
N VAL A 411 -68.32 0.61 24.85
CA VAL A 411 -67.52 -0.63 24.98
C VAL A 411 -68.41 -1.82 25.46
N ALA A 412 -69.39 -1.57 26.33
CA ALA A 412 -70.19 -2.62 26.90
C ALA A 412 -71.24 -3.21 25.95
N ARG A 413 -71.49 -2.56 24.80
CA ARG A 413 -72.47 -2.98 23.79
C ARG A 413 -71.83 -3.58 22.56
N SER A 414 -72.55 -4.49 21.92
CA SER A 414 -72.24 -4.92 20.53
C SER A 414 -72.95 -4.01 19.53
N TRP A 415 -72.31 -3.81 18.38
CA TRP A 415 -72.78 -2.94 17.31
C TRP A 415 -73.02 -3.69 16.01
N GLU A 416 -74.01 -3.29 15.25
CA GLU A 416 -74.23 -3.89 13.95
C GLU A 416 -73.20 -3.47 12.93
N LEU A 417 -72.74 -4.40 12.10
CA LEU A 417 -71.71 -4.15 11.07
C LEU A 417 -72.23 -3.33 9.90
N GLY A 418 -73.50 -3.39 9.60
CA GLY A 418 -74.11 -2.67 8.50
C GLY A 418 -73.45 -2.97 7.14
N ASN A 419 -73.29 -1.94 6.33
CA ASN A 419 -72.57 -2.02 5.04
C ASN A 419 -71.05 -2.24 5.16
N VAL A 420 -70.54 -2.12 6.35
CA VAL A 420 -69.10 -2.29 6.68
C VAL A 420 -68.73 -3.76 6.66
N SER A 421 -69.72 -4.68 6.86
CA SER A 421 -69.48 -6.15 6.85
C SER A 421 -68.75 -6.61 5.54
N ALA A 422 -69.19 -6.15 4.40
CA ALA A 422 -68.63 -6.55 3.10
C ALA A 422 -67.21 -6.04 2.88
N MET A 423 -66.83 -4.93 3.52
CA MET A 423 -65.44 -4.38 3.45
C MET A 423 -64.50 -5.12 4.40
N LEU A 424 -64.95 -5.40 5.62
CA LEU A 424 -64.18 -6.16 6.58
C LEU A 424 -63.96 -7.62 6.18
N GLU A 425 -64.95 -8.24 5.51
CA GLU A 425 -64.80 -9.60 4.97
C GLU A 425 -63.87 -9.69 3.78
N ARG A 426 -63.87 -8.66 2.87
CA ARG A 426 -62.94 -8.62 1.73
C ARG A 426 -61.51 -8.43 2.12
N ALA A 427 -61.25 -7.87 3.28
CA ALA A 427 -59.93 -7.60 3.77
C ALA A 427 -59.22 -8.81 4.40
N GLY A 428 -59.97 -9.93 4.55
CA GLY A 428 -59.50 -11.05 5.41
C GLY A 428 -59.46 -10.60 6.85
N GLY A 429 -60.48 -10.88 7.65
CA GLY A 429 -60.74 -10.30 8.96
C GLY A 429 -59.59 -10.27 9.99
N ASP A 430 -58.59 -11.12 9.80
CA ASP A 430 -57.39 -11.17 10.67
C ASP A 430 -56.20 -10.33 10.18
N ALA A 431 -56.12 -9.97 8.89
CA ALA A 431 -54.96 -9.24 8.34
C ALA A 431 -54.84 -7.81 8.92
N ALA A 432 -55.95 -7.10 9.11
CA ALA A 432 -56.01 -5.74 9.66
C ALA A 432 -56.03 -5.72 11.23
N ARG A 433 -56.08 -6.90 11.84
CA ARG A 433 -56.21 -6.99 13.29
C ARG A 433 -54.86 -6.66 13.94
N PRO A 434 -54.80 -5.68 14.90
CA PRO A 434 -53.64 -5.45 15.70
C PRO A 434 -53.24 -6.68 16.56
N GLU A 435 -51.96 -6.94 16.71
CA GLU A 435 -51.43 -8.09 17.48
C GLU A 435 -51.77 -8.01 18.98
N TRP A 436 -51.90 -6.79 19.51
CA TRP A 436 -52.22 -6.54 20.89
C TRP A 436 -53.73 -6.67 21.20
N LEU A 437 -54.60 -6.79 20.19
CA LEU A 437 -56.06 -6.80 20.35
C LEU A 437 -56.51 -8.14 20.92
N GLU A 438 -57.11 -8.07 22.13
CA GLU A 438 -57.68 -9.22 22.82
C GLU A 438 -58.82 -9.86 22.01
N PRO A 439 -59.02 -11.20 22.11
CA PRO A 439 -60.00 -11.95 21.30
C PRO A 439 -61.46 -11.48 21.48
N GLU A 440 -61.77 -10.82 22.56
CA GLU A 440 -63.10 -10.35 22.92
C GLU A 440 -63.56 -9.09 22.17
N PHE A 441 -62.60 -8.37 21.53
CA PHE A 441 -62.88 -7.14 20.78
C PHE A 441 -62.84 -7.40 19.24
N GLY A 442 -63.45 -6.50 18.48
CA GLY A 442 -63.52 -6.59 17.01
C GLY A 442 -64.78 -7.36 16.59
N ILE A 443 -64.75 -8.02 15.41
CA ILE A 443 -65.85 -8.80 14.89
C ILE A 443 -65.98 -10.11 15.63
N ARG A 444 -67.20 -10.36 16.17
CA ARG A 444 -67.54 -11.58 16.83
C ARG A 444 -69.00 -11.89 16.64
N ASP A 445 -69.33 -13.08 16.20
CA ASP A 445 -70.72 -13.55 15.97
C ASP A 445 -71.57 -12.59 15.11
N GLY A 446 -70.96 -11.90 14.11
CA GLY A 446 -71.62 -10.96 13.23
C GLY A 446 -71.92 -9.58 13.87
N GLN A 447 -71.34 -9.29 15.00
CA GLN A 447 -71.43 -8.03 15.73
C GLN A 447 -70.02 -7.47 15.97
N TYR A 448 -69.92 -6.16 16.18
CA TYR A 448 -68.61 -5.49 16.45
C TYR A 448 -68.55 -5.08 17.94
N TYR A 449 -67.43 -5.41 18.56
CA TYR A 449 -67.13 -5.04 19.98
C TYR A 449 -66.02 -4.01 19.97
N LEU A 450 -66.32 -2.80 20.50
CA LEU A 450 -65.37 -1.68 20.49
C LEU A 450 -64.36 -1.77 21.66
N THR A 451 -63.15 -1.39 21.40
CA THR A 451 -62.14 -1.14 22.44
C THR A 451 -62.34 0.24 23.06
N GLU A 452 -61.64 0.49 24.20
CA GLU A 452 -61.65 1.82 24.80
C GLU A 452 -61.06 2.92 23.94
N GLN A 453 -60.00 2.60 23.14
CA GLN A 453 -59.40 3.54 22.22
C GLN A 453 -60.36 3.87 21.04
N GLN A 454 -61.07 2.88 20.55
CA GLN A 454 -62.09 3.05 19.55
C GLN A 454 -63.26 3.91 20.04
N ALA A 455 -63.75 3.64 21.26
CA ALA A 455 -64.81 4.42 21.91
C ALA A 455 -64.37 5.89 22.09
N GLN A 456 -63.12 6.10 22.47
CA GLN A 456 -62.59 7.46 22.58
C GLN A 456 -62.55 8.17 21.22
N ALA A 457 -62.11 7.50 20.15
CA ALA A 457 -62.08 8.04 18.78
C ALA A 457 -63.50 8.41 18.27
N ILE A 458 -64.53 7.63 18.67
CA ILE A 458 -65.93 7.95 18.36
C ILE A 458 -66.40 9.19 19.09
N LEU A 459 -66.06 9.34 20.37
CA LEU A 459 -66.39 10.52 21.20
C LEU A 459 -65.70 11.79 20.67
N ASP A 460 -64.53 11.66 20.10
CA ASP A 460 -63.74 12.78 19.56
C ASP A 460 -64.18 13.15 18.12
N LEU A 461 -65.17 12.47 17.54
CA LEU A 461 -65.68 12.72 16.22
C LEU A 461 -66.33 14.13 16.16
N ARG A 462 -65.86 14.95 15.20
CA ARG A 462 -66.48 16.25 14.94
C ARG A 462 -67.73 16.07 14.10
N LEU A 463 -68.79 16.83 14.37
CA LEU A 463 -70.06 16.82 13.66
C LEU A 463 -69.90 16.99 12.13
N GLN A 464 -68.86 17.70 11.70
CA GLN A 464 -68.55 17.85 10.26
C GLN A 464 -68.22 16.54 9.57
N LYS A 465 -67.72 15.54 10.27
CA LYS A 465 -67.36 14.22 9.73
C LYS A 465 -68.55 13.27 9.58
N LEU A 466 -69.75 13.72 9.98
CA LEU A 466 -70.99 12.95 9.80
C LEU A 466 -71.68 13.18 8.43
N THR A 467 -71.07 13.97 7.54
CA THR A 467 -71.59 14.19 6.19
C THR A 467 -71.32 13.01 5.26
N GLY A 468 -72.19 12.76 4.28
CA GLY A 468 -72.00 11.65 3.37
C GLY A 468 -70.65 11.63 2.61
N LEU A 469 -70.18 12.82 2.22
CA LEU A 469 -68.87 12.97 1.57
C LEU A 469 -67.71 12.60 2.47
N GLU A 470 -67.75 12.86 3.77
CA GLU A 470 -66.74 12.47 4.70
C GLU A 470 -66.78 10.96 5.03
N HIS A 471 -67.99 10.38 4.98
CA HIS A 471 -68.14 8.93 5.06
C HIS A 471 -67.48 8.20 3.90
N GLU A 472 -67.66 8.64 2.66
CA GLU A 472 -66.96 8.07 1.50
C GLU A 472 -65.43 8.18 1.62
N LYS A 473 -64.91 9.32 2.02
CA LYS A 473 -63.47 9.51 2.24
C LYS A 473 -62.90 8.54 3.31
N LEU A 474 -63.63 8.33 4.39
CA LEU A 474 -63.22 7.41 5.42
C LEU A 474 -63.18 5.96 4.92
N LEU A 475 -64.14 5.57 4.11
CA LEU A 475 -64.16 4.26 3.49
C LEU A 475 -63.07 4.08 2.45
N ASP A 476 -62.75 5.11 1.67
CA ASP A 476 -61.63 5.10 0.74
C ASP A 476 -60.30 5.03 1.48
N GLU A 477 -60.09 5.82 2.52
CA GLU A 477 -58.88 5.75 3.37
C GLU A 477 -58.71 4.34 3.96
N TYR A 478 -59.81 3.75 4.43
CA TYR A 478 -59.74 2.39 4.98
C TYR A 478 -59.38 1.34 3.91
N LYS A 479 -59.93 1.46 2.72
CA LYS A 479 -59.61 0.57 1.61
C LYS A 479 -58.12 0.69 1.18
N GLU A 480 -57.63 1.91 1.03
CA GLU A 480 -56.20 2.17 0.71
C GLU A 480 -55.30 1.58 1.78
N LEU A 481 -55.69 1.72 3.05
CA LEU A 481 -54.95 1.17 4.17
C LEU A 481 -54.92 -0.35 4.20
N LEU A 482 -56.00 -1.01 3.79
CA LEU A 482 -56.05 -2.45 3.67
C LEU A 482 -55.18 -2.96 2.51
N GLU A 483 -55.12 -2.27 1.40
CA GLU A 483 -54.22 -2.59 0.29
C GLU A 483 -52.75 -2.43 0.74
N GLN A 484 -52.45 -1.39 1.52
CA GLN A 484 -51.13 -1.17 2.12
C GLN A 484 -50.77 -2.29 3.10
N ILE A 485 -51.69 -2.71 3.97
CA ILE A 485 -51.48 -3.83 4.91
C ILE A 485 -51.19 -5.13 4.14
N ALA A 486 -51.95 -5.41 3.06
CA ALA A 486 -51.73 -6.58 2.24
C ALA A 486 -50.33 -6.58 1.60
N GLU A 487 -49.87 -5.44 1.09
CA GLU A 487 -48.53 -5.31 0.54
C GLU A 487 -47.44 -5.48 1.62
N LEU A 488 -47.61 -4.87 2.79
CA LEU A 488 -46.65 -5.01 3.92
C LEU A 488 -46.55 -6.48 4.38
N LEU A 489 -47.67 -7.18 4.45
CA LEU A 489 -47.69 -8.61 4.78
C LEU A 489 -47.04 -9.46 3.69
N HIS A 490 -47.24 -9.10 2.41
CA HIS A 490 -46.56 -9.75 1.28
C HIS A 490 -45.04 -9.59 1.37
N ILE A 491 -44.54 -8.39 1.67
CA ILE A 491 -43.10 -8.14 1.87
C ILE A 491 -42.52 -8.99 3.03
N LEU A 492 -43.25 -9.12 4.13
CA LEU A 492 -42.81 -9.93 5.27
C LEU A 492 -42.91 -11.44 5.02
N GLY A 493 -43.86 -11.87 4.20
CA GLY A 493 -44.11 -13.28 3.89
C GLY A 493 -43.30 -13.85 2.74
N SER A 494 -42.69 -13.01 1.89
CA SER A 494 -41.92 -13.43 0.72
C SER A 494 -40.50 -12.82 0.74
N ALA A 495 -39.52 -13.70 0.81
CA ALA A 495 -38.10 -13.30 0.70
C ALA A 495 -37.81 -12.65 -0.67
N GLU A 496 -38.47 -13.11 -1.73
CA GLU A 496 -38.31 -12.55 -3.08
C GLU A 496 -38.87 -11.12 -3.15
N ARG A 497 -40.08 -10.86 -2.61
CA ARG A 497 -40.65 -9.51 -2.59
C ARG A 497 -39.81 -8.54 -1.76
N LEU A 498 -39.26 -9.01 -0.62
CA LEU A 498 -38.36 -8.22 0.19
C LEU A 498 -37.11 -7.79 -0.60
N MET A 499 -36.54 -8.71 -1.36
CA MET A 499 -35.37 -8.41 -2.20
C MET A 499 -35.72 -7.50 -3.38
N GLU A 500 -36.93 -7.62 -3.96
CA GLU A 500 -37.42 -6.67 -4.98
C GLU A 500 -37.52 -5.25 -4.44
N VAL A 501 -38.06 -5.06 -3.24
CA VAL A 501 -38.16 -3.74 -2.59
C VAL A 501 -36.74 -3.14 -2.39
N ILE A 502 -35.79 -3.94 -1.94
CA ILE A 502 -34.39 -3.49 -1.79
C ILE A 502 -33.80 -3.10 -3.14
N ARG A 503 -34.06 -3.88 -4.20
CA ARG A 503 -33.64 -3.58 -5.57
C ARG A 503 -34.22 -2.26 -6.06
N GLU A 504 -35.55 -2.08 -5.94
CA GLU A 504 -36.23 -0.85 -6.32
C GLU A 504 -35.65 0.38 -5.61
N GLU A 505 -35.35 0.26 -4.32
CA GLU A 505 -34.77 1.35 -3.55
C GLU A 505 -33.33 1.66 -3.98
N LEU A 506 -32.51 0.64 -4.27
CA LEU A 506 -31.15 0.82 -4.77
C LEU A 506 -31.13 1.46 -6.17
N GLU A 507 -32.04 1.03 -7.05
CA GLU A 507 -32.21 1.62 -8.37
C GLU A 507 -32.61 3.10 -8.28
N ALA A 508 -33.53 3.43 -7.38
CA ALA A 508 -33.92 4.81 -7.13
C ALA A 508 -32.76 5.67 -6.64
N MET A 509 -31.91 5.13 -5.76
CA MET A 509 -30.68 5.82 -5.31
C MET A 509 -29.68 6.01 -6.44
N ARG A 510 -29.48 4.99 -7.29
CA ARG A 510 -28.64 5.08 -8.49
C ARG A 510 -29.13 6.17 -9.44
N ASP A 511 -30.42 6.20 -9.71
CA ASP A 511 -31.00 7.17 -10.66
C ASP A 511 -30.97 8.61 -10.11
N GLN A 512 -31.07 8.76 -8.78
CA GLN A 512 -31.08 10.06 -8.13
C GLN A 512 -29.66 10.65 -7.95
N PHE A 513 -28.65 9.84 -7.61
CA PHE A 513 -27.31 10.28 -7.22
C PHE A 513 -26.22 9.82 -8.19
N GLY A 514 -26.56 9.00 -9.17
CA GLY A 514 -25.61 8.49 -10.15
C GLY A 514 -24.92 9.59 -10.94
N ASP A 515 -23.62 9.45 -11.09
CA ASP A 515 -22.79 10.33 -11.90
C ASP A 515 -21.72 9.52 -12.66
N ASN A 516 -21.01 10.18 -13.55
CA ASN A 516 -19.94 9.55 -14.30
C ASN A 516 -18.70 9.32 -13.43
N ARG A 517 -17.96 8.26 -13.75
CA ARG A 517 -16.63 8.01 -13.20
C ARG A 517 -15.71 9.19 -13.49
N ARG A 518 -14.96 9.63 -12.50
CA ARG A 518 -13.96 10.70 -12.61
C ARG A 518 -12.56 10.15 -12.84
N THR A 519 -12.19 9.10 -12.11
CA THR A 519 -10.85 8.52 -12.17
C THR A 519 -10.76 7.53 -13.33
N GLU A 520 -9.80 7.74 -14.21
CA GLU A 520 -9.50 6.81 -15.31
C GLU A 520 -8.69 5.62 -14.76
N ILE A 521 -8.97 4.42 -15.27
CA ILE A 521 -8.20 3.22 -14.95
C ILE A 521 -7.50 2.76 -16.22
N THR A 522 -6.18 2.87 -16.26
CA THR A 522 -5.40 2.43 -17.41
C THR A 522 -5.07 0.94 -17.30
N ALA A 523 -5.38 0.19 -18.36
CA ALA A 523 -5.32 -1.26 -18.34
C ALA A 523 -3.90 -1.83 -18.35
N ASN A 524 -2.89 -1.11 -18.87
CA ASN A 524 -1.65 -1.77 -19.27
C ASN A 524 -0.34 -0.98 -19.23
N THR A 525 -0.30 0.29 -18.86
CA THR A 525 0.96 1.04 -18.87
C THR A 525 1.67 1.08 -17.52
N ALA A 526 1.11 0.46 -16.52
CA ALA A 526 1.63 0.54 -15.15
C ALA A 526 2.17 -0.76 -14.59
N ASP A 527 1.81 -1.86 -15.17
CA ASP A 527 2.54 -3.11 -14.98
C ASP A 527 3.75 -3.21 -15.94
N ILE A 528 4.02 -2.19 -16.72
CA ILE A 528 5.36 -1.97 -17.26
C ILE A 528 6.21 -1.54 -16.07
N ASN A 529 6.69 -2.52 -15.35
CA ASN A 529 7.89 -2.35 -14.55
C ASN A 529 8.90 -1.64 -15.45
N ILE A 530 9.73 -0.79 -14.88
CA ILE A 530 10.92 -0.30 -15.61
C ILE A 530 11.62 -1.47 -16.31
N GLU A 531 11.52 -2.67 -15.76
CA GLU A 531 11.97 -3.93 -16.32
C GLU A 531 11.33 -4.25 -17.68
N ASP A 532 10.05 -3.98 -17.89
CA ASP A 532 9.35 -4.28 -19.16
C ASP A 532 9.70 -3.28 -20.29
N LEU A 533 10.26 -2.14 -19.94
CA LEU A 533 10.79 -1.14 -20.87
C LEU A 533 12.26 -1.39 -21.23
N ILE A 534 12.92 -2.30 -20.53
CA ILE A 534 14.32 -2.65 -20.73
C ILE A 534 14.37 -3.98 -21.43
N ASN A 535 15.04 -4.02 -22.58
CA ASN A 535 15.26 -5.26 -23.30
C ASN A 535 15.98 -6.28 -22.41
N GLN A 536 15.48 -7.51 -22.40
CA GLN A 536 16.17 -8.62 -21.78
C GLN A 536 17.36 -9.01 -22.68
N GLU A 537 18.54 -8.66 -22.25
CA GLU A 537 19.78 -9.03 -22.91
C GLU A 537 20.83 -9.42 -21.88
N ASP A 538 21.72 -10.31 -22.30
CA ASP A 538 22.86 -10.67 -21.47
C ASP A 538 23.93 -9.59 -21.62
N VAL A 539 24.41 -9.11 -20.50
CA VAL A 539 25.37 -8.01 -20.41
C VAL A 539 26.55 -8.42 -19.54
N VAL A 540 27.65 -7.74 -19.75
CA VAL A 540 28.83 -7.89 -18.93
C VAL A 540 28.85 -6.76 -17.92
N VAL A 541 28.78 -7.11 -16.65
CA VAL A 541 28.95 -6.19 -15.54
C VAL A 541 30.39 -6.23 -15.07
N THR A 542 31.00 -5.08 -14.98
CA THR A 542 32.40 -4.94 -14.51
C THR A 542 32.46 -4.06 -13.27
N LEU A 543 33.25 -4.50 -12.29
CA LEU A 543 33.63 -3.72 -11.12
C LEU A 543 35.16 -3.58 -11.14
N SER A 544 35.64 -2.36 -11.07
CA SER A 544 37.07 -2.10 -10.99
C SER A 544 37.58 -2.15 -9.53
N HIS A 545 38.87 -2.30 -9.37
CA HIS A 545 39.53 -2.31 -8.06
C HIS A 545 39.26 -1.03 -7.26
N GLN A 546 39.19 0.12 -7.91
CA GLN A 546 38.84 1.40 -7.29
C GLN A 546 37.32 1.57 -7.06
N GLY A 547 36.52 0.56 -7.33
CA GLY A 547 35.09 0.56 -7.06
C GLY A 547 34.22 1.22 -8.13
N TYR A 548 34.69 1.34 -9.37
CA TYR A 548 33.86 1.80 -10.48
C TYR A 548 33.08 0.63 -11.06
N VAL A 549 31.79 0.83 -11.27
CA VAL A 549 30.89 -0.18 -11.83
C VAL A 549 30.23 0.31 -13.09
N LYS A 550 30.06 -0.60 -14.05
CA LYS A 550 29.29 -0.38 -15.28
C LYS A 550 28.77 -1.71 -15.83
N TYR A 551 27.83 -1.61 -16.77
CA TYR A 551 27.51 -2.75 -17.63
C TYR A 551 27.57 -2.35 -19.09
N GLN A 552 27.69 -3.35 -19.95
CA GLN A 552 27.71 -3.21 -21.41
C GLN A 552 27.20 -4.48 -22.07
N PRO A 553 26.62 -4.42 -23.28
CA PRO A 553 26.14 -5.58 -24.00
C PRO A 553 27.24 -6.64 -24.19
N LEU A 554 26.87 -7.92 -24.07
CA LEU A 554 27.77 -9.06 -24.24
C LEU A 554 28.37 -9.07 -25.64
N THR A 555 27.63 -8.59 -26.65
CA THR A 555 28.07 -8.48 -28.06
C THR A 555 29.30 -7.60 -28.26
N ASP A 556 29.53 -6.64 -27.36
CA ASP A 556 30.74 -5.79 -27.40
C ASP A 556 31.99 -6.56 -26.98
N TYR A 557 31.83 -7.74 -26.37
CA TYR A 557 32.90 -8.65 -25.93
C TYR A 557 33.09 -9.84 -26.81
N GLU A 558 32.23 -10.08 -27.83
CA GLU A 558 32.45 -11.16 -28.79
C GLU A 558 33.72 -10.91 -29.63
N ALA A 559 34.58 -11.93 -29.66
CA ALA A 559 35.85 -11.89 -30.28
C ALA A 559 35.77 -11.54 -31.78
N GLN A 560 36.43 -10.48 -32.19
CA GLN A 560 36.68 -10.22 -33.62
C GLN A 560 37.52 -11.35 -34.21
N ARG A 561 37.07 -11.90 -35.33
CA ARG A 561 37.78 -12.89 -36.07
C ARG A 561 39.16 -12.38 -36.46
N ARG A 562 40.18 -13.27 -36.52
CA ARG A 562 41.57 -13.03 -36.92
C ARG A 562 41.69 -11.97 -38.02
N GLY A 563 42.36 -10.85 -37.74
CA GLY A 563 42.69 -9.80 -38.67
C GLY A 563 42.12 -8.41 -38.41
N GLY A 564 41.35 -8.19 -37.33
CA GLY A 564 40.87 -6.86 -36.88
C GLY A 564 41.87 -6.16 -35.99
N LYS A 565 42.09 -4.85 -36.18
CA LYS A 565 42.90 -4.03 -35.24
C LYS A 565 42.27 -4.05 -33.88
N SER A 566 43.03 -4.48 -32.83
CA SER A 566 42.66 -4.43 -31.42
C SER A 566 42.16 -3.04 -31.08
N LYS A 567 40.94 -2.96 -30.49
CA LYS A 567 40.46 -1.74 -29.84
C LYS A 567 40.69 -1.91 -28.37
N SER A 568 41.62 -1.14 -27.81
CA SER A 568 41.99 -1.05 -26.41
C SER A 568 40.74 -0.94 -25.53
N ALA A 569 40.61 -1.83 -24.56
CA ALA A 569 39.61 -1.82 -23.50
C ALA A 569 39.99 -0.78 -22.46
N ALA A 570 39.39 0.38 -22.51
CA ALA A 570 39.56 1.49 -21.58
C ALA A 570 41.01 2.08 -21.49
N ARG A 571 41.17 3.35 -21.77
CA ARG A 571 42.25 4.15 -21.19
C ARG A 571 41.97 4.28 -19.69
N ILE A 572 42.23 3.21 -18.93
CA ILE A 572 42.32 3.25 -17.48
C ILE A 572 43.64 3.93 -17.17
N LYS A 573 43.69 4.92 -16.28
CA LYS A 573 44.95 5.36 -15.69
C LYS A 573 45.64 4.11 -15.17
N GLU A 574 46.96 4.08 -15.23
CA GLU A 574 47.82 2.95 -14.89
C GLU A 574 47.65 2.34 -13.47
N GLU A 575 46.68 2.82 -12.70
CA GLU A 575 46.39 2.49 -11.29
C GLU A 575 45.03 1.80 -11.05
N ASP A 576 44.25 1.42 -12.06
CA ASP A 576 42.95 0.72 -11.87
C ASP A 576 42.83 -0.46 -12.86
N PHE A 577 42.15 -1.52 -12.46
CA PHE A 577 41.88 -2.69 -13.27
C PHE A 577 40.51 -3.31 -12.95
N ILE A 578 40.01 -4.16 -13.83
CA ILE A 578 38.74 -4.87 -13.59
C ILE A 578 38.98 -6.00 -12.60
N ASP A 579 38.51 -5.83 -11.38
CA ASP A 579 38.56 -6.79 -10.29
C ASP A 579 37.51 -7.89 -10.45
N ARG A 580 36.29 -7.51 -10.83
CA ARG A 580 35.17 -8.45 -11.03
C ARG A 580 34.53 -8.22 -12.38
N LEU A 581 34.35 -9.34 -13.08
CA LEU A 581 33.55 -9.40 -14.30
C LEU A 581 32.54 -10.53 -14.15
N LEU A 582 31.27 -10.22 -14.42
CA LEU A 582 30.23 -11.23 -14.41
C LEU A 582 29.28 -11.01 -15.58
N VAL A 583 28.79 -12.11 -16.12
CA VAL A 583 27.71 -12.10 -17.12
C VAL A 583 26.40 -12.22 -16.35
N ALA A 584 25.50 -11.29 -16.60
CA ALA A 584 24.18 -11.25 -16.00
C ALA A 584 23.17 -10.75 -17.03
N ASN A 585 21.89 -11.05 -16.83
CA ASN A 585 20.84 -10.49 -17.64
C ASN A 585 20.48 -9.08 -17.11
N THR A 586 20.06 -8.17 -17.99
CA THR A 586 19.65 -6.82 -17.60
C THR A 586 18.59 -6.81 -16.48
N HIS A 587 17.74 -7.83 -16.39
CA HIS A 587 16.70 -7.98 -15.37
C HIS A 587 17.16 -8.72 -14.10
N ASP A 588 18.36 -9.26 -14.08
CA ASP A 588 18.88 -9.95 -12.90
C ASP A 588 19.06 -8.98 -11.72
N THR A 589 18.91 -9.50 -10.53
CA THR A 589 19.24 -8.78 -9.30
C THR A 589 20.70 -9.08 -8.93
N ILE A 590 21.46 -8.04 -8.64
CA ILE A 590 22.81 -8.18 -8.11
C ILE A 590 22.74 -8.05 -6.59
N LEU A 591 23.26 -9.06 -5.89
CA LEU A 591 23.50 -9.04 -4.46
C LEU A 591 24.92 -8.52 -4.21
N LEU A 592 25.04 -7.42 -3.49
CA LEU A 592 26.29 -6.75 -3.18
C LEU A 592 26.58 -6.89 -1.68
N PHE A 593 27.56 -7.73 -1.34
CA PHE A 593 27.95 -7.98 0.04
C PHE A 593 29.12 -7.08 0.43
N SER A 594 28.99 -6.41 1.59
CA SER A 594 30.03 -5.52 2.09
C SER A 594 30.92 -6.18 3.12
N SER A 595 32.12 -5.62 3.32
CA SER A 595 33.08 -6.04 4.34
C SER A 595 32.52 -5.99 5.77
N ARG A 596 31.48 -5.17 6.00
CA ARG A 596 30.76 -5.06 7.28
C ARG A 596 29.63 -6.07 7.46
N GLY A 597 29.53 -7.07 6.57
CA GLY A 597 28.50 -8.12 6.65
C GLY A 597 27.09 -7.64 6.28
N ARG A 598 26.97 -6.56 5.53
CA ARG A 598 25.69 -6.06 4.99
C ARG A 598 25.49 -6.50 3.56
N LEU A 599 24.22 -6.59 3.17
CA LEU A 599 23.82 -6.89 1.81
C LEU A 599 23.00 -5.72 1.26
N TYR A 600 23.31 -5.34 0.04
CA TYR A 600 22.59 -4.39 -0.77
C TYR A 600 22.10 -5.07 -2.05
N TRP A 601 20.99 -4.57 -2.61
CA TRP A 601 20.44 -5.07 -3.88
C TRP A 601 20.49 -3.97 -4.93
N MET A 602 20.74 -4.39 -6.15
CA MET A 602 20.62 -3.53 -7.32
C MET A 602 20.20 -4.36 -8.52
N LYS A 603 19.35 -3.83 -9.37
CA LYS A 603 19.06 -4.43 -10.65
C LYS A 603 20.19 -4.10 -11.65
N VAL A 604 20.52 -5.01 -12.54
CA VAL A 604 21.58 -4.79 -13.53
C VAL A 604 21.33 -3.52 -14.35
N TYR A 605 20.09 -3.31 -14.81
CA TYR A 605 19.69 -2.11 -15.56
C TYR A 605 19.80 -0.78 -14.79
N GLN A 606 19.97 -0.81 -13.48
CA GLN A 606 20.22 0.40 -12.65
C GLN A 606 21.68 0.83 -12.64
N LEU A 607 22.56 -0.06 -13.08
CA LEU A 607 23.96 0.29 -13.28
C LEU A 607 24.12 1.24 -14.46
N PRO A 608 25.17 2.04 -14.53
CA PRO A 608 25.45 2.85 -15.71
C PRO A 608 25.81 1.97 -16.90
N GLU A 609 25.08 2.13 -17.99
CA GLU A 609 25.53 1.63 -19.29
C GLU A 609 26.70 2.47 -19.79
N ALA A 610 27.79 1.84 -20.16
CA ALA A 610 28.95 2.57 -20.61
C ALA A 610 29.77 1.73 -21.58
N SER A 611 30.35 2.39 -22.59
CA SER A 611 31.23 1.75 -23.56
C SER A 611 32.45 1.10 -22.90
N ARG A 612 33.10 0.17 -23.60
CA ARG A 612 34.26 -0.57 -23.11
C ARG A 612 35.36 0.35 -22.54
N GLY A 613 35.61 1.51 -23.18
CA GLY A 613 36.62 2.50 -22.75
C GLY A 613 36.23 3.44 -21.61
N ALA A 614 35.00 3.43 -21.15
CA ALA A 614 34.54 4.33 -20.10
C ALA A 614 34.71 3.71 -18.69
N ARG A 615 34.96 4.54 -17.68
CA ARG A 615 35.17 4.08 -16.29
C ARG A 615 33.91 3.57 -15.60
N GLY A 616 32.72 4.02 -15.97
CA GLY A 616 31.51 3.81 -15.21
C GLY A 616 31.32 4.82 -14.07
N ARG A 617 30.59 4.44 -13.03
CA ARG A 617 30.30 5.26 -11.83
C ARG A 617 30.88 4.61 -10.58
N PRO A 618 31.35 5.40 -9.59
CA PRO A 618 31.75 4.84 -8.30
C PRO A 618 30.55 4.20 -7.60
N ILE A 619 30.71 2.99 -7.11
CA ILE A 619 29.67 2.23 -6.43
C ILE A 619 29.18 2.93 -5.16
N VAL A 620 30.04 3.69 -4.50
CA VAL A 620 29.71 4.52 -3.33
C VAL A 620 28.67 5.61 -3.63
N ASN A 621 28.50 6.00 -4.90
CA ASN A 621 27.48 6.95 -5.33
C ASN A 621 26.13 6.26 -5.65
N LEU A 622 26.12 4.93 -5.73
CA LEU A 622 24.93 4.15 -6.05
C LEU A 622 24.33 3.47 -4.81
N LEU A 623 25.14 3.24 -3.78
CA LEU A 623 24.75 2.55 -2.57
C LEU A 623 25.04 3.40 -1.33
N PRO A 624 24.21 3.33 -0.28
CA PRO A 624 24.42 4.05 0.99
C PRO A 624 25.49 3.35 1.85
N LEU A 625 26.72 3.29 1.36
CA LEU A 625 27.84 2.69 2.08
C LEU A 625 28.34 3.63 3.18
N GLU A 626 28.77 3.05 4.30
CA GLU A 626 29.44 3.79 5.37
C GLU A 626 30.90 4.08 5.02
N ALA A 627 31.53 4.98 5.78
CA ALA A 627 32.96 5.23 5.62
C ALA A 627 33.74 3.93 5.82
N ASP A 628 34.73 3.68 4.95
CA ASP A 628 35.56 2.46 4.92
C ASP A 628 34.82 1.12 4.65
N GLU A 629 33.53 1.17 4.29
CA GLU A 629 32.82 -0.02 3.85
C GLU A 629 33.12 -0.32 2.38
N ARG A 630 33.52 -1.55 2.08
CA ARG A 630 33.89 -2.03 0.74
C ARG A 630 32.95 -3.13 0.30
N ILE A 631 32.71 -3.25 -0.98
CA ILE A 631 32.00 -4.40 -1.56
C ILE A 631 33.01 -5.56 -1.69
N THR A 632 32.72 -6.63 -0.99
CA THR A 632 33.55 -7.84 -0.95
C THR A 632 33.16 -8.87 -2.02
N ALA A 633 31.86 -8.98 -2.30
CA ALA A 633 31.35 -9.93 -3.27
C ALA A 633 30.14 -9.37 -4.02
N ILE A 634 30.02 -9.76 -5.27
CA ILE A 634 28.90 -9.46 -6.16
C ILE A 634 28.38 -10.77 -6.72
N LEU A 635 27.10 -11.06 -6.51
CA LEU A 635 26.45 -12.27 -6.98
C LEU A 635 25.23 -11.93 -7.81
N PRO A 636 25.16 -12.33 -9.08
CA PRO A 636 23.96 -12.18 -9.88
C PRO A 636 22.93 -13.23 -9.47
N VAL A 637 21.69 -12.83 -9.30
CA VAL A 637 20.58 -13.72 -8.93
C VAL A 637 19.42 -13.44 -9.87
N ARG A 638 19.07 -14.44 -10.68
CA ARG A 638 17.90 -14.38 -11.56
C ARG A 638 16.63 -14.75 -10.79
N GLU A 639 16.73 -15.79 -9.97
CA GLU A 639 15.62 -16.33 -9.21
C GLU A 639 16.10 -16.76 -7.81
N TYR A 640 15.26 -16.52 -6.80
CA TYR A 640 15.54 -16.96 -5.44
C TYR A 640 15.08 -18.42 -5.25
N ALA A 641 15.83 -19.35 -5.86
CA ALA A 641 15.50 -20.76 -5.86
C ALA A 641 15.64 -21.39 -4.47
N GLU A 642 14.72 -22.31 -4.15
CA GLU A 642 14.86 -23.16 -2.96
C GLU A 642 16.04 -24.12 -3.11
N GLY A 643 16.76 -24.41 -2.02
CA GLY A 643 17.92 -25.30 -2.02
C GLY A 643 19.24 -24.60 -2.32
N ILE A 644 19.23 -23.39 -2.87
CA ILE A 644 20.44 -22.56 -3.04
C ILE A 644 20.71 -21.78 -1.76
N ASN A 645 21.98 -21.77 -1.35
CA ASN A 645 22.42 -21.05 -0.16
C ASN A 645 23.50 -20.04 -0.50
N VAL A 646 23.58 -19.01 0.33
CA VAL A 646 24.69 -18.05 0.35
C VAL A 646 25.65 -18.48 1.44
N PHE A 647 26.86 -18.86 1.04
CA PHE A 647 27.95 -19.26 1.93
C PHE A 647 28.89 -18.09 2.15
N MET A 648 29.15 -17.76 3.40
CA MET A 648 29.92 -16.59 3.82
C MET A 648 31.07 -17.00 4.72
N ALA A 649 32.21 -16.31 4.60
CA ALA A 649 33.36 -16.51 5.46
C ALA A 649 33.93 -15.17 5.97
N THR A 650 34.36 -15.13 7.23
CA THR A 650 34.95 -13.96 7.86
C THR A 650 36.46 -14.13 8.09
N ALA A 651 37.16 -13.02 8.28
CA ALA A 651 38.62 -13.01 8.56
C ALA A 651 38.99 -13.81 9.82
N SER A 652 38.12 -13.84 10.82
CA SER A 652 38.33 -14.64 12.05
C SER A 652 38.15 -16.17 11.85
N GLY A 653 37.78 -16.60 10.64
CA GLY A 653 37.54 -18.01 10.30
C GLY A 653 36.18 -18.54 10.66
N THR A 654 35.23 -17.66 10.87
CA THR A 654 33.82 -18.00 11.04
C THR A 654 33.15 -18.17 9.67
N VAL A 655 32.34 -19.21 9.53
CA VAL A 655 31.56 -19.46 8.30
C VAL A 655 30.08 -19.53 8.61
N LYS A 656 29.29 -19.16 7.62
CA LYS A 656 27.84 -19.16 7.72
C LYS A 656 27.22 -19.55 6.40
N LYS A 657 26.11 -20.29 6.49
CA LYS A 657 25.28 -20.64 5.34
C LYS A 657 23.85 -20.15 5.60
N THR A 658 23.30 -19.37 4.69
CA THR A 658 21.93 -18.83 4.78
C THR A 658 21.20 -19.12 3.47
N ALA A 659 19.93 -19.53 3.55
CA ALA A 659 19.13 -19.78 2.35
C ALA A 659 19.02 -18.51 1.49
N LEU A 660 19.17 -18.65 0.17
CA LEU A 660 19.08 -17.53 -0.75
C LEU A 660 17.70 -16.84 -0.66
N THR A 661 16.65 -17.59 -0.40
CA THR A 661 15.29 -17.06 -0.20
C THR A 661 15.15 -16.06 0.95
N ASP A 662 16.00 -16.16 1.98
CA ASP A 662 16.03 -15.19 3.08
C ASP A 662 16.44 -13.78 2.63
N PHE A 663 17.03 -13.65 1.47
CA PHE A 663 17.46 -12.40 0.85
C PHE A 663 16.51 -11.87 -0.24
N SER A 664 15.31 -12.46 -0.38
CA SER A 664 14.34 -12.11 -1.43
C SER A 664 13.60 -10.78 -1.20
N ARG A 665 13.78 -10.13 -0.04
CA ARG A 665 13.08 -8.89 0.33
C ARG A 665 14.04 -7.70 0.39
N PRO A 666 14.24 -6.99 -0.74
CA PRO A 666 15.15 -5.86 -0.80
C PRO A 666 14.72 -4.69 0.10
N ARG A 667 15.71 -4.00 0.66
CA ARG A 667 15.54 -2.76 1.43
C ARG A 667 16.58 -1.75 0.98
N SER A 668 16.18 -0.49 0.78
CA SER A 668 17.07 0.58 0.30
C SER A 668 18.28 0.83 1.21
N ALA A 669 18.13 0.66 2.52
CA ALA A 669 19.22 0.83 3.50
C ALA A 669 20.12 -0.43 3.64
N GLY A 670 19.92 -1.48 2.82
CA GLY A 670 20.54 -2.76 2.99
C GLY A 670 20.04 -3.53 4.23
N ILE A 671 20.50 -4.76 4.36
CA ILE A 671 20.21 -5.60 5.53
C ILE A 671 21.48 -6.27 6.05
N ILE A 672 21.42 -6.74 7.28
CA ILE A 672 22.48 -7.58 7.84
C ILE A 672 22.40 -8.96 7.18
N ALA A 673 23.51 -9.38 6.55
CA ALA A 673 23.68 -10.73 6.00
C ALA A 673 24.35 -11.66 7.02
N VAL A 674 25.29 -11.13 7.79
CA VAL A 674 25.99 -11.82 8.87
C VAL A 674 26.30 -10.82 9.99
N ASN A 675 26.10 -11.23 11.24
CA ASN A 675 26.60 -10.46 12.39
C ASN A 675 28.10 -10.76 12.57
N LEU A 676 28.91 -9.72 12.45
CA LEU A 676 30.35 -9.81 12.68
C LEU A 676 30.69 -9.55 14.15
N ASN A 677 31.70 -10.26 14.65
CA ASN A 677 32.29 -9.93 15.92
C ASN A 677 33.09 -8.62 15.82
N GLU A 678 33.39 -7.99 16.94
CA GLU A 678 34.17 -6.76 16.98
C GLU A 678 35.56 -6.98 16.35
N GLY A 679 35.93 -6.17 15.37
CA GLY A 679 37.21 -6.27 14.65
C GLY A 679 37.26 -7.35 13.57
N ASP A 680 36.14 -8.05 13.29
CA ASP A 680 36.04 -9.02 12.19
C ASP A 680 35.46 -8.38 10.91
N GLU A 681 35.78 -8.96 9.77
CA GLU A 681 35.27 -8.50 8.48
C GLU A 681 34.83 -9.69 7.60
N LEU A 682 33.84 -9.48 6.75
CA LEU A 682 33.46 -10.45 5.75
C LEU A 682 34.49 -10.45 4.62
N ILE A 683 35.10 -11.63 4.33
CA ILE A 683 36.15 -11.73 3.33
C ILE A 683 35.73 -12.45 2.05
N GLY A 684 34.69 -13.24 2.07
CA GLY A 684 34.24 -14.00 0.93
C GLY A 684 32.80 -14.43 1.03
N VAL A 685 32.10 -14.43 -0.12
CA VAL A 685 30.73 -14.92 -0.28
C VAL A 685 30.60 -15.62 -1.62
N ASP A 686 29.91 -16.76 -1.64
CA ASP A 686 29.59 -17.49 -2.86
C ASP A 686 28.26 -18.24 -2.70
N LEU A 687 27.67 -18.67 -3.82
CA LEU A 687 26.46 -19.48 -3.84
C LEU A 687 26.82 -20.97 -3.77
N THR A 688 26.03 -21.73 -3.03
CA THR A 688 26.17 -23.19 -2.90
C THR A 688 24.81 -23.90 -3.06
N ASP A 689 24.83 -25.14 -3.47
CA ASP A 689 23.63 -25.94 -3.79
C ASP A 689 23.34 -27.09 -2.81
N GLY A 690 24.08 -27.16 -1.69
CA GLY A 690 23.98 -28.25 -0.72
C GLY A 690 24.97 -29.36 -0.91
N SER A 691 25.57 -29.50 -2.10
CA SER A 691 26.54 -30.54 -2.45
C SER A 691 27.99 -30.07 -2.51
N ASN A 692 28.22 -28.78 -2.40
CA ASN A 692 29.52 -28.16 -2.60
C ASN A 692 30.49 -28.41 -1.42
N GLU A 693 31.76 -28.16 -1.66
CA GLU A 693 32.80 -28.07 -0.65
C GLU A 693 33.29 -26.63 -0.50
N ALA A 694 33.76 -26.27 0.68
CA ALA A 694 34.34 -24.98 0.97
C ALA A 694 35.80 -25.10 1.38
N MET A 695 36.63 -24.19 0.86
CA MET A 695 38.05 -24.09 1.20
C MET A 695 38.34 -22.74 1.84
N LEU A 696 38.95 -22.75 3.01
CA LEU A 696 39.39 -21.53 3.73
C LEU A 696 40.89 -21.51 3.79
N PHE A 697 41.49 -20.44 3.27
CA PHE A 697 42.92 -20.23 3.25
C PHE A 697 43.34 -19.20 4.30
N SER A 698 44.37 -19.49 5.11
CA SER A 698 44.84 -18.56 6.12
C SER A 698 46.15 -17.91 5.74
N ALA A 699 46.44 -16.74 6.33
CA ALA A 699 47.68 -16.00 6.12
C ALA A 699 48.93 -16.81 6.52
N ALA A 700 48.83 -17.71 7.51
CA ALA A 700 49.89 -18.63 7.90
C ALA A 700 50.08 -19.82 6.95
N GLY A 701 49.44 -19.82 5.77
CA GLY A 701 49.62 -20.84 4.75
C GLY A 701 48.89 -22.16 5.01
N LYS A 702 47.88 -22.14 5.85
CA LYS A 702 47.01 -23.28 6.13
C LYS A 702 45.74 -23.22 5.26
N VAL A 703 45.16 -24.41 5.00
CA VAL A 703 43.89 -24.53 4.33
C VAL A 703 43.05 -25.62 4.98
N VAL A 704 41.76 -25.36 5.15
CA VAL A 704 40.81 -26.39 5.50
C VAL A 704 39.83 -26.54 4.33
N ARG A 705 39.58 -27.78 3.90
CA ARG A 705 38.56 -28.14 2.92
C ARG A 705 37.53 -29.01 3.61
N PHE A 706 36.27 -28.64 3.53
CA PHE A 706 35.17 -29.41 4.14
C PHE A 706 33.90 -29.30 3.33
N LYS A 707 33.03 -30.29 3.51
CA LYS A 707 31.71 -30.28 2.87
C LYS A 707 30.82 -29.22 3.49
N GLU A 708 30.00 -28.56 2.65
CA GLU A 708 29.10 -27.53 3.11
C GLU A 708 27.99 -28.05 4.04
N ASP A 709 27.65 -29.34 3.98
CA ASP A 709 26.69 -29.98 4.88
C ASP A 709 27.12 -29.93 6.36
N ALA A 710 28.41 -29.82 6.62
CA ALA A 710 28.97 -29.60 7.95
C ALA A 710 28.58 -28.22 8.55
N VAL A 711 28.05 -27.32 7.75
CA VAL A 711 27.53 -26.01 8.16
C VAL A 711 26.02 -26.01 8.01
N ARG A 712 25.30 -25.97 9.12
CA ARG A 712 23.83 -25.88 9.09
C ARG A 712 23.39 -24.55 8.49
N THR A 713 22.25 -24.54 7.81
CA THR A 713 21.59 -23.32 7.34
C THR A 713 21.12 -22.51 8.55
N MET A 714 21.40 -21.22 8.56
CA MET A 714 21.14 -20.28 9.65
C MET A 714 20.46 -19.01 9.14
N GLY A 715 19.67 -18.37 10.00
CA GLY A 715 19.04 -17.10 9.67
C GLY A 715 20.07 -15.96 9.51
N ARG A 716 19.65 -14.86 8.85
CA ARG A 716 20.51 -13.72 8.47
C ARG A 716 21.31 -13.09 9.61
N THR A 717 20.72 -12.97 10.79
CA THR A 717 21.34 -12.32 11.96
C THR A 717 22.23 -13.24 12.78
N ALA A 718 22.48 -14.48 12.35
CA ALA A 718 23.42 -15.36 13.03
C ALA A 718 24.86 -14.95 12.74
N THR A 719 25.76 -15.16 13.70
CA THR A 719 27.21 -14.91 13.54
C THR A 719 27.87 -16.02 12.71
N GLY A 720 27.38 -17.25 12.82
CA GLY A 720 27.94 -18.41 12.13
C GLY A 720 28.60 -19.42 13.07
N VAL A 721 29.39 -20.31 12.48
CA VAL A 721 30.13 -21.35 13.19
C VAL A 721 31.61 -21.32 12.79
N ARG A 722 32.47 -21.86 13.63
CA ARG A 722 33.88 -21.93 13.30
C ARG A 722 34.14 -22.81 12.07
N GLY A 723 34.74 -22.25 11.04
CA GLY A 723 35.18 -22.95 9.82
C GLY A 723 36.56 -23.55 9.94
N ILE A 724 37.53 -22.73 10.38
CA ILE A 724 38.94 -23.12 10.60
C ILE A 724 39.37 -22.71 12.03
N LYS A 725 40.28 -23.44 12.61
CA LYS A 725 40.94 -23.09 13.88
C LYS A 725 42.25 -22.40 13.58
N LEU A 726 42.24 -21.07 13.68
CA LEU A 726 43.42 -20.22 13.51
C LEU A 726 44.31 -20.25 14.75
N ALA A 727 45.59 -20.01 14.59
CA ALA A 727 46.58 -19.95 15.67
C ALA A 727 47.12 -18.53 15.80
N GLY A 728 47.15 -18.00 17.02
CA GLY A 728 47.64 -16.64 17.28
C GLY A 728 46.83 -15.58 16.54
N ASP A 729 47.49 -14.65 15.88
CA ASP A 729 46.92 -13.55 15.12
C ASP A 729 46.64 -13.89 13.62
N ASP A 730 46.63 -15.20 13.28
CA ASP A 730 46.38 -15.67 11.94
C ASP A 730 44.93 -15.31 11.51
N LYS A 731 44.71 -15.05 10.22
CA LYS A 731 43.43 -14.71 9.67
C LYS A 731 43.16 -15.46 8.36
N VAL A 732 41.88 -15.66 8.04
CA VAL A 732 41.46 -16.17 6.75
C VAL A 732 41.61 -15.06 5.72
N VAL A 733 42.21 -15.38 4.57
CA VAL A 733 42.45 -14.45 3.46
C VAL A 733 41.63 -14.76 2.24
N SER A 734 41.16 -15.99 2.06
CA SER A 734 40.34 -16.38 0.93
C SER A 734 39.34 -17.50 1.25
N LEU A 735 38.14 -17.39 0.68
CA LEU A 735 37.14 -18.44 0.57
C LEU A 735 37.07 -18.89 -0.90
N ILE A 736 37.14 -20.18 -1.14
CA ILE A 736 36.95 -20.77 -2.47
C ILE A 736 35.92 -21.88 -2.35
N ILE A 737 34.91 -21.85 -3.23
CA ILE A 737 33.97 -22.94 -3.48
C ILE A 737 34.46 -23.61 -4.77
N PRO A 738 35.14 -24.75 -4.70
CA PRO A 738 35.74 -25.38 -5.88
C PRO A 738 34.64 -25.79 -6.88
N ARG A 739 34.85 -25.42 -8.13
CA ARG A 739 33.94 -25.75 -9.26
C ARG A 739 34.76 -26.31 -10.41
N GLY A 740 34.39 -27.48 -10.89
CA GLY A 740 35.08 -28.10 -12.01
C GLY A 740 36.53 -28.54 -11.70
N GLU A 741 37.26 -28.78 -12.75
CA GLU A 741 38.68 -29.10 -12.72
C GLU A 741 39.48 -27.77 -12.79
N GLY A 742 40.48 -27.63 -11.94
CA GLY A 742 41.31 -26.42 -11.90
C GLY A 742 42.36 -26.52 -10.81
N SER A 743 43.29 -25.56 -10.80
CA SER A 743 44.35 -25.46 -9.79
C SER A 743 44.03 -24.31 -8.84
N ILE A 744 44.53 -24.42 -7.61
CA ILE A 744 44.50 -23.34 -6.64
C ILE A 744 45.84 -22.61 -6.71
N LEU A 745 45.79 -21.36 -7.11
CA LEU A 745 46.94 -20.48 -7.10
C LEU A 745 46.99 -19.73 -5.77
N THR A 746 48.10 -19.79 -5.07
CA THR A 746 48.36 -19.12 -3.78
C THR A 746 49.54 -18.21 -3.92
N VAL A 747 49.43 -16.96 -3.44
CA VAL A 747 50.45 -15.92 -3.50
C VAL A 747 50.76 -15.41 -2.11
N THR A 748 52.04 -15.08 -1.85
CA THR A 748 52.54 -14.60 -0.58
C THR A 748 53.04 -13.17 -0.67
N GLN A 749 53.19 -12.53 0.49
CA GLN A 749 53.55 -11.12 0.66
C GLN A 749 54.85 -10.71 -0.05
N ASN A 750 55.87 -11.58 -0.07
CA ASN A 750 57.13 -11.27 -0.73
C ASN A 750 57.18 -11.72 -2.21
N GLY A 751 56.01 -11.84 -2.88
CA GLY A 751 55.90 -12.10 -4.31
C GLY A 751 56.16 -13.54 -4.73
N TYR A 752 56.11 -14.48 -3.81
CA TYR A 752 56.18 -15.91 -4.14
C TYR A 752 54.78 -16.48 -4.34
N GLY A 753 54.66 -17.44 -5.22
CA GLY A 753 53.39 -18.13 -5.40
C GLY A 753 53.56 -19.47 -6.08
N LYS A 754 52.47 -20.21 -6.17
CA LYS A 754 52.43 -21.51 -6.84
C LYS A 754 51.01 -21.92 -7.17
N ARG A 755 50.87 -22.85 -8.09
CA ARG A 755 49.62 -23.57 -8.34
C ARG A 755 49.73 -24.98 -7.71
N THR A 756 48.61 -25.45 -7.21
CA THR A 756 48.45 -26.83 -6.70
C THR A 756 47.12 -27.35 -7.18
N ALA A 757 47.09 -28.56 -7.73
CA ALA A 757 45.85 -29.21 -8.17
C ALA A 757 44.82 -29.25 -7.03
N ALA A 758 43.56 -28.98 -7.29
CA ALA A 758 42.52 -28.87 -6.26
C ALA A 758 42.29 -30.21 -5.52
N ASP A 759 42.58 -31.35 -6.18
CA ASP A 759 42.42 -32.69 -5.65
C ASP A 759 43.52 -33.06 -4.60
N GLU A 760 44.66 -32.35 -4.60
CA GLU A 760 45.68 -32.54 -3.58
C GLU A 760 45.22 -32.07 -2.19
N TYR A 761 44.17 -31.33 -2.07
CA TYR A 761 43.63 -30.83 -0.81
C TYR A 761 42.59 -31.78 -0.22
N PRO A 762 42.95 -32.53 0.89
CA PRO A 762 42.03 -33.52 1.45
C PRO A 762 40.84 -32.87 2.12
N THR A 763 39.65 -33.41 1.85
CA THR A 763 38.42 -33.05 2.55
C THR A 763 38.49 -33.52 4.00
N LYS A 764 38.28 -32.58 4.94
CA LYS A 764 38.31 -32.84 6.39
C LYS A 764 37.09 -32.25 7.07
N SER A 765 36.95 -32.50 8.38
CA SER A 765 35.94 -31.83 9.18
C SER A 765 36.31 -30.36 9.36
N ARG A 766 35.29 -29.45 9.43
CA ARG A 766 35.49 -28.06 9.78
C ARG A 766 36.07 -27.87 11.18
N ALA A 767 36.49 -26.64 11.49
CA ALA A 767 37.09 -26.26 12.80
C ALA A 767 38.38 -26.97 13.14
N THR A 768 39.08 -27.53 12.16
CA THR A 768 40.46 -28.07 12.32
C THR A 768 41.47 -26.97 11.98
N GLN A 769 42.78 -27.24 12.30
CA GLN A 769 43.89 -26.35 11.89
C GLN A 769 44.17 -26.43 10.38
N GLY A 770 43.51 -27.35 9.66
CA GLY A 770 43.76 -27.59 8.26
C GLY A 770 45.07 -28.29 7.94
N VAL A 771 45.45 -28.26 6.67
CA VAL A 771 46.72 -28.73 6.14
C VAL A 771 47.54 -27.57 5.59
N ILE A 772 48.80 -27.81 5.32
CA ILE A 772 49.64 -26.81 4.69
C ILE A 772 49.21 -26.67 3.23
N SER A 773 48.88 -25.43 2.82
CA SER A 773 48.70 -25.03 1.43
C SER A 773 49.99 -24.58 0.80
N ILE A 774 50.71 -23.71 1.47
CA ILE A 774 52.07 -23.25 1.10
C ILE A 774 52.89 -23.17 2.38
N LYS A 775 54.18 -23.53 2.30
CA LYS A 775 55.11 -23.44 3.45
C LYS A 775 55.53 -21.98 3.60
N VAL A 776 54.98 -21.28 4.58
CA VAL A 776 55.34 -19.91 4.93
C VAL A 776 56.68 -19.88 5.68
N THR A 777 57.57 -19.00 5.29
CA THR A 777 58.90 -18.76 5.87
C THR A 777 59.21 -17.25 5.79
N GLU A 778 60.25 -16.78 6.48
CA GLU A 778 60.70 -15.38 6.38
C GLU A 778 61.02 -14.97 4.93
N ARG A 779 61.36 -15.90 4.07
CA ARG A 779 61.72 -15.66 2.68
C ARG A 779 60.50 -15.28 1.82
N ASN A 780 59.38 -15.96 1.98
CA ASN A 780 58.21 -15.75 1.16
C ASN A 780 57.10 -14.92 1.82
N GLY A 781 57.14 -14.76 3.13
CA GLY A 781 56.15 -14.00 3.87
C GLY A 781 54.78 -14.73 3.98
N SER A 782 53.81 -14.06 4.62
CA SER A 782 52.45 -14.60 4.80
C SER A 782 51.68 -14.67 3.49
N VAL A 783 50.68 -15.58 3.45
CA VAL A 783 49.75 -15.69 2.31
C VAL A 783 48.86 -14.43 2.23
N VAL A 784 48.77 -13.86 1.05
CA VAL A 784 47.95 -12.70 0.75
C VAL A 784 46.58 -13.11 0.13
N GLY A 785 46.57 -14.16 -0.66
CA GLY A 785 45.37 -14.62 -1.31
C GLY A 785 45.55 -15.98 -1.97
N ALA A 786 44.40 -16.63 -2.22
CA ALA A 786 44.27 -17.84 -3.01
C ALA A 786 43.08 -17.71 -3.94
N VAL A 787 43.22 -18.19 -5.18
CA VAL A 787 42.14 -18.19 -6.19
C VAL A 787 42.18 -19.49 -6.98
N GLN A 788 41.02 -19.96 -7.40
CA GLN A 788 40.92 -21.08 -8.37
C GLN A 788 41.14 -20.54 -9.77
N VAL A 789 42.01 -21.18 -10.52
CA VAL A 789 42.43 -20.76 -11.86
C VAL A 789 42.56 -21.93 -12.82
N GLU A 790 42.41 -21.62 -14.12
CA GLU A 790 42.66 -22.49 -15.23
C GLU A 790 43.91 -22.04 -16.00
N ASP A 791 44.50 -22.87 -16.86
CA ASP A 791 45.74 -22.55 -17.59
C ASP A 791 45.57 -21.32 -18.51
N THR A 792 44.39 -21.05 -19.00
CA THR A 792 44.07 -19.91 -19.85
C THR A 792 43.88 -18.60 -19.13
N ASP A 793 43.82 -18.64 -17.79
CA ASP A 793 43.57 -17.45 -16.97
C ASP A 793 44.81 -16.57 -16.84
N GLN A 794 44.55 -15.36 -16.40
CA GLN A 794 45.58 -14.40 -15.98
C GLN A 794 45.28 -13.92 -14.57
N ILE A 795 46.29 -13.49 -13.88
CA ILE A 795 46.19 -12.95 -12.53
C ILE A 795 46.81 -11.54 -12.48
N MET A 796 46.26 -10.73 -11.60
CA MET A 796 46.85 -9.43 -11.21
C MET A 796 47.31 -9.48 -9.79
N MET A 797 48.54 -9.11 -9.54
CA MET A 797 49.11 -8.92 -8.21
C MET A 797 49.27 -7.43 -7.95
N ILE A 798 48.95 -7.02 -6.74
CA ILE A 798 48.94 -5.61 -6.31
C ILE A 798 49.88 -5.47 -5.15
N THR A 799 50.76 -4.47 -5.19
CA THR A 799 51.66 -4.14 -4.09
C THR A 799 51.16 -2.94 -3.27
N ASP A 800 51.65 -2.78 -2.03
CA ASP A 800 51.35 -1.65 -1.18
C ASP A 800 51.96 -0.32 -1.70
N ALA A 801 52.90 -0.36 -2.62
CA ALA A 801 53.39 0.80 -3.36
C ALA A 801 52.53 1.19 -4.55
N GLY A 802 51.46 0.41 -4.85
CA GLY A 802 50.55 0.65 -5.96
C GLY A 802 51.03 0.05 -7.29
N THR A 803 52.04 -0.80 -7.29
CA THR A 803 52.52 -1.52 -8.48
C THR A 803 51.54 -2.64 -8.83
N LEU A 804 51.12 -2.70 -10.10
CA LEU A 804 50.27 -3.74 -10.64
C LEU A 804 51.07 -4.64 -11.59
N VAL A 805 51.11 -5.93 -11.30
CA VAL A 805 51.77 -6.89 -12.17
C VAL A 805 50.79 -7.95 -12.65
N ARG A 806 50.76 -8.11 -13.98
CA ARG A 806 49.88 -9.07 -14.65
C ARG A 806 50.70 -10.26 -15.11
N THR A 807 50.25 -11.49 -14.81
CA THR A 807 50.98 -12.72 -15.12
C THR A 807 50.03 -13.75 -15.69
N ARG A 808 50.45 -14.49 -16.70
CA ARG A 808 49.68 -15.66 -17.23
C ARG A 808 49.76 -16.81 -16.24
N VAL A 809 48.65 -17.45 -15.97
CA VAL A 809 48.60 -18.60 -15.05
C VAL A 809 49.45 -19.76 -15.57
N SER A 810 49.51 -19.97 -16.93
CA SER A 810 50.34 -20.99 -17.55
C SER A 810 51.83 -20.89 -17.21
N GLU A 811 52.32 -19.69 -16.88
CA GLU A 811 53.73 -19.45 -16.48
C GLU A 811 54.01 -19.85 -15.00
N VAL A 812 52.95 -20.06 -14.22
CA VAL A 812 53.14 -20.47 -12.83
C VAL A 812 53.21 -21.99 -12.69
N SER A 813 54.29 -22.49 -12.14
CA SER A 813 54.48 -23.94 -11.99
C SER A 813 53.46 -24.62 -11.07
N VAL A 814 52.95 -25.76 -11.51
CA VAL A 814 52.11 -26.64 -10.67
C VAL A 814 52.99 -27.49 -9.79
N VAL A 815 52.90 -27.33 -8.48
CA VAL A 815 53.72 -28.02 -7.49
C VAL A 815 52.90 -28.41 -6.26
N GLY A 816 53.38 -29.44 -5.55
CA GLY A 816 52.66 -29.99 -4.40
C GLY A 816 52.47 -28.98 -3.25
N ARG A 817 51.53 -29.28 -2.37
CA ARG A 817 51.10 -28.43 -1.23
C ARG A 817 52.25 -27.95 -0.32
N ASN A 818 53.18 -28.80 0.00
CA ASN A 818 54.21 -28.56 1.02
C ASN A 818 55.47 -27.93 0.42
N THR A 819 55.37 -26.92 -0.43
CA THR A 819 56.45 -26.16 -1.04
C THR A 819 56.38 -24.69 -0.72
N GLN A 820 57.44 -23.94 -0.92
CA GLN A 820 57.53 -22.48 -0.66
C GLN A 820 57.06 -21.64 -1.84
N GLY A 821 56.77 -22.26 -2.98
CA GLY A 821 56.45 -21.59 -4.24
C GLY A 821 57.65 -21.07 -5.00
N VAL A 822 57.42 -20.43 -6.12
CA VAL A 822 58.38 -19.75 -7.00
C VAL A 822 58.16 -18.23 -6.97
N ILE A 823 59.11 -17.46 -7.40
CA ILE A 823 58.96 -16.00 -7.50
C ILE A 823 58.03 -15.70 -8.67
N LEU A 824 56.92 -15.02 -8.41
CA LEU A 824 55.98 -14.52 -9.39
C LEU A 824 56.24 -13.05 -9.70
N ILE A 825 56.57 -12.28 -8.70
CA ILE A 825 56.95 -10.86 -8.81
C ILE A 825 58.17 -10.57 -7.94
N ARG A 826 59.09 -9.76 -8.45
CA ARG A 826 60.20 -9.23 -7.63
C ARG A 826 59.76 -7.88 -7.06
N THR A 827 59.51 -7.82 -5.77
CA THR A 827 59.19 -6.60 -5.05
C THR A 827 60.44 -5.84 -4.69
N ALA A 828 60.38 -4.51 -4.58
CA ALA A 828 61.48 -3.68 -4.06
C ALA A 828 61.70 -3.95 -2.55
N GLU A 829 62.86 -3.46 -1.98
CA GLU A 829 63.03 -3.48 -0.52
C GLU A 829 61.90 -2.67 0.13
N ASP A 830 61.20 -3.25 1.09
CA ASP A 830 60.01 -2.71 1.78
C ASP A 830 58.69 -2.68 0.96
N GLU A 831 58.64 -3.27 -0.22
CA GLU A 831 57.39 -3.43 -1.00
C GLU A 831 56.82 -4.85 -0.83
N ASN A 832 55.54 -4.91 -0.50
CA ASN A 832 54.84 -6.16 -0.27
C ASN A 832 53.66 -6.33 -1.20
N VAL A 833 53.41 -7.54 -1.65
CA VAL A 833 52.14 -7.89 -2.32
C VAL A 833 51.01 -7.84 -1.28
N VAL A 834 49.96 -7.09 -1.57
CA VAL A 834 48.78 -6.93 -0.71
C VAL A 834 47.50 -7.47 -1.31
N GLY A 835 47.49 -7.77 -2.63
CA GLY A 835 46.30 -8.30 -3.29
C GLY A 835 46.63 -9.28 -4.40
N LEU A 836 45.75 -10.26 -4.61
CA LEU A 836 45.75 -11.22 -5.68
C LEU A 836 44.36 -11.28 -6.25
N GLN A 837 44.22 -11.06 -7.55
CA GLN A 837 42.93 -11.16 -8.27
C GLN A 837 43.11 -11.97 -9.53
N ARG A 838 42.09 -12.78 -9.87
CA ARG A 838 41.98 -13.38 -11.19
C ARG A 838 41.46 -12.32 -12.13
N VAL A 839 42.10 -12.13 -13.28
CA VAL A 839 41.63 -11.22 -14.33
C VAL A 839 40.57 -11.93 -15.11
N ALA A 840 39.36 -11.40 -15.03
CA ALA A 840 38.20 -11.99 -15.69
C ALA A 840 38.12 -11.63 -17.18
N GLU A 841 38.89 -10.65 -17.66
CA GLU A 841 38.90 -10.19 -19.05
C GLU A 841 40.07 -10.82 -19.81
N PRO A 842 39.82 -11.63 -20.84
CA PRO A 842 40.88 -12.14 -21.72
C PRO A 842 41.54 -10.97 -22.44
N VAL A 843 42.87 -10.87 -22.36
CA VAL A 843 43.66 -9.87 -23.10
C VAL A 843 44.25 -10.59 -24.29
N ASP A 844 44.23 -9.91 -25.45
CA ASP A 844 44.90 -10.35 -26.64
C ASP A 844 46.43 -10.51 -26.40
N GLU A 845 47.00 -11.59 -26.91
CA GLU A 845 48.42 -12.00 -26.67
C GLU A 845 49.44 -10.94 -27.12
N GLU A 846 49.06 -9.96 -27.94
CA GLU A 846 49.95 -8.92 -28.46
C GLU A 846 50.25 -7.76 -27.49
N GLU A 847 49.46 -7.53 -26.43
CA GLU A 847 49.74 -6.46 -25.47
C GLU A 847 50.77 -6.82 -24.37
N LEU A 848 50.99 -8.10 -24.15
CA LEU A 848 51.96 -8.54 -23.12
C LEU A 848 53.42 -8.56 -23.66
N ASP A 849 53.62 -8.74 -24.95
CA ASP A 849 54.97 -8.73 -25.55
C ASP A 849 55.53 -7.29 -25.72
N THR A 850 54.73 -6.25 -25.56
CA THR A 850 55.14 -4.85 -25.59
C THR A 850 55.54 -4.27 -24.21
N ILE A 851 55.28 -4.98 -23.10
CA ILE A 851 55.64 -4.53 -21.75
C ILE A 851 57.05 -5.08 -21.34
N ASP A 852 57.51 -6.16 -21.97
CA ASP A 852 58.79 -6.79 -21.62
C ASP A 852 60.05 -6.27 -22.41
N GLY A 853 59.86 -5.18 -23.17
CA GLY A 853 60.87 -4.65 -24.11
C GLY A 853 61.36 -3.25 -23.75
N THR A 854 61.68 -2.93 -22.50
CA THR A 854 62.52 -1.72 -22.22
C THR A 854 63.36 -1.91 -20.96
N VAL A 855 64.48 -2.62 -21.16
CA VAL A 855 65.70 -2.38 -20.41
C VAL A 855 66.88 -2.30 -21.35
N ALA A 856 67.40 -1.06 -21.37
CA ALA A 856 68.78 -0.70 -21.53
C ALA A 856 69.41 -0.39 -22.94
N GLU A 857 70.13 0.70 -22.85
CA GLU A 857 71.31 1.15 -23.61
C GLU A 857 70.95 1.87 -24.94
N GLY A 858 71.17 3.14 -25.06
CA GLY A 858 72.41 3.93 -24.89
C GLY A 858 72.80 4.50 -26.22
N ASP A 859 72.90 5.80 -26.24
CA ASP A 859 73.79 6.64 -27.07
C ASP A 859 73.47 6.99 -28.54
N ASP A 860 73.52 8.30 -28.67
CA ASP A 860 74.13 9.12 -29.70
C ASP A 860 73.30 9.66 -30.88
N ASP A 861 73.19 10.96 -30.78
CA ASP A 861 73.36 12.02 -31.79
C ASP A 861 72.50 12.09 -33.03
N ILE A 862 71.88 13.19 -33.15
CA ILE A 862 71.97 14.23 -34.20
C ILE A 862 70.65 14.97 -34.39
N ALA A 863 70.62 16.20 -33.95
CA ALA A 863 69.74 17.26 -34.47
C ALA A 863 70.41 17.87 -35.72
N PRO A 864 69.93 18.88 -36.41
CA PRO A 864 68.57 19.50 -36.52
C PRO A 864 68.24 19.84 -38.02
N GLU A 865 67.13 20.48 -38.22
CA GLU A 865 66.80 21.62 -39.12
C GLU A 865 65.30 21.75 -39.27
N ALA A 866 64.64 22.78 -38.80
CA ALA A 866 64.56 24.20 -39.16
C ALA A 866 63.78 24.52 -40.42
N GLU A 867 62.99 25.52 -40.30
CA GLU A 867 62.31 26.39 -41.25
C GLU A 867 60.85 26.06 -41.52
N SER A 868 59.97 26.96 -41.39
CA SER A 868 59.77 28.38 -41.21
C SER A 868 58.36 28.71 -41.71
N ASP A 869 57.73 29.62 -40.99
CA ASP A 869 57.00 30.80 -41.48
C ASP A 869 55.74 30.52 -42.36
N ASP A 870 54.72 31.16 -42.28
CA ASP A 870 54.30 32.57 -42.01
C ASP A 870 52.77 32.60 -41.87
N ASP A 871 52.34 33.31 -40.97
CA ASP A 871 51.78 34.68 -40.99
C ASP A 871 50.23 34.81 -41.10
N VAL A 872 49.85 35.68 -40.17
CA VAL A 872 48.91 36.82 -40.28
C VAL A 872 47.41 36.55 -40.01
N ALA A 873 47.02 36.91 -38.80
CA ALA A 873 46.35 38.16 -38.36
C ALA A 873 44.96 38.41 -39.04
N ASP A 874 43.97 38.76 -38.45
CA ASP A 874 43.55 39.86 -37.60
C ASP A 874 42.03 40.01 -37.59
N ASP A 875 41.59 40.67 -36.56
CA ASP A 875 40.40 41.53 -36.38
C ASP A 875 39.01 40.88 -36.24
N ALA A 876 38.49 40.95 -35.10
CA ALA A 876 37.85 42.08 -34.31
C ALA A 876 36.37 42.36 -34.65
N ASP A 877 35.63 42.48 -33.61
CA ASP A 877 34.42 43.30 -33.37
C ASP A 877 33.06 42.87 -33.96
N GLU A 878 32.12 42.51 -33.13
CA GLU A 878 31.01 43.19 -32.47
C GLU A 878 30.24 42.26 -31.59
#